data_2d1cb1b2f204ecea1414b7dbe37f248d
#
_entry.id   2d1cb1b2f204ecea1414b7dbe37f248d
#
_cell.length_a   1.000
_cell.length_b   1.000
_cell.length_c   1.000
_cell.angle_alpha   90.00
_cell.angle_beta   90.00
_cell.angle_gamma   90.00
#
_symmetry.space_group_name_H-M   'P 1'
#
loop_
_entity.id
_entity.type
_entity.pdbx_description
1 polymer ?
#
loop_
_entity_poly.entity_id
_entity_poly.type
_entity_poly.pdbx_seq_one_letter_code
_entity_poly.pdbx_strand_id
1 'polypeptide(L)'
;MSKTILAVTLSLLYSFGFTQTVNFKWAKRMGNVNNDLGIAVGVDAAGNVYTIGTFNGNVDFDPGTGTFFLNSLGVPNTFISKLNSNGGFVWAKQIRQFSPGFNAGGFISVDPSGSIYYTSTLVGIVDADPGIGIFPLGTLTALGESFITKLNAAGNFVWAKRLAGGNNGILNIKTDAAGNIITTGLFNNTTDFNPGAGTFNMTSNGLPDAFILKLNSSGNFVWAKQLSGSQLELGLSIATEATGNIYCTGTFSGTTDFDPGPAVLNITASGLTDAFIIKLANNGNLLMAKHIGGNASAEASSILIDTSGNLQIAGSFSGTADLDPGPAVFNRTSLGAFDLYLLNLDASGNFIWANQIGGTGTDRVTKSAIDSLGNLYITGTFSSTVDFDPGPNPFNQTSNGGADIFFLKVKPTGEFIWARQVGGISDEAGFDIITDNTGNMYGVGGFQKTADFDPTAAVFNMIAVDSADIYVLKWFNCFTPTYETITDTACGNYVLNGQTYSVSGTYTQVLINSIGCDSILTLNLTINNRAFTTVNAAICEGQSYYAGGGYQIVSGIYLDTLLTTAGCDSVITTILLVRPAPKPNLGPDKRLCQGNFYNLSPGIFNSYLWQDNSVQPTYTANNIGQYRVTVTDANNCQATDTMYILAIDTLPANFLPPDQPLCYGKILDISVPGYTSYLWSTGSVSNNISISVAGNYYLTVTDFNNCTGRDIIRLQRNNCISIGIPNAFTPNNDGWNDVFKPGFYQTVVQYTCIIFNRYGEKIFETRDYTKGWDGTFKGKNQPVGTYAYRIVFTNIFGYVTENNGTVLLLR
;
A
#
# COMPACT_ATOMS: atom_id res chain seq x y z
N MET A 1 -19.34 -0.58 56.90
CA MET A 1 -18.06 -1.01 56.30
C MET A 1 -18.38 -1.53 54.90
N SER A 2 -18.30 -0.66 53.92
CA SER A 2 -18.59 -0.95 52.53
C SER A 2 -17.29 -1.38 51.88
N LYS A 3 -17.22 -2.61 51.34
CA LYS A 3 -16.10 -3.05 50.49
C LYS A 3 -16.42 -2.71 49.04
N THR A 4 -15.78 -1.69 48.56
CA THR A 4 -15.77 -1.34 47.13
C THR A 4 -14.84 -2.34 46.43
N ILE A 5 -15.39 -3.24 45.59
CA ILE A 5 -14.63 -4.13 44.71
C ILE A 5 -14.33 -3.30 43.46
N LEU A 6 -13.07 -2.95 43.29
CA LEU A 6 -12.52 -2.34 42.08
C LEU A 6 -12.33 -3.49 41.05
N ALA A 7 -13.23 -3.59 40.10
CA ALA A 7 -13.08 -4.47 38.95
C ALA A 7 -12.09 -3.83 37.98
N VAL A 8 -10.84 -4.30 38.01
CA VAL A 8 -9.85 -3.99 36.96
C VAL A 8 -10.19 -4.89 35.76
N THR A 9 -10.87 -4.36 34.78
CA THR A 9 -10.99 -4.99 33.46
C THR A 9 -9.64 -4.90 32.75
N LEU A 10 -8.86 -5.97 32.86
CA LEU A 10 -7.67 -6.19 32.04
C LEU A 10 -8.14 -6.49 30.62
N SER A 11 -8.20 -5.50 29.74
CA SER A 11 -8.38 -5.70 28.31
C SER A 11 -7.10 -6.33 27.76
N LEU A 12 -7.07 -7.64 27.67
CA LEU A 12 -6.12 -8.37 26.84
C LEU A 12 -6.46 -8.02 25.39
N LEU A 13 -5.79 -7.02 24.86
CA LEU A 13 -5.64 -6.82 23.43
C LEU A 13 -4.81 -8.02 22.89
N TYR A 14 -5.48 -9.10 22.54
CA TYR A 14 -4.91 -10.05 21.60
C TYR A 14 -4.80 -9.31 20.27
N SER A 15 -3.61 -8.84 19.96
CA SER A 15 -3.26 -8.54 18.58
C SER A 15 -3.27 -9.89 17.85
N PHE A 16 -4.39 -10.28 17.26
CA PHE A 16 -4.39 -11.27 16.21
C PHE A 16 -3.54 -10.70 15.08
N GLY A 17 -2.30 -11.14 15.00
CA GLY A 17 -1.51 -10.94 13.80
C GLY A 17 -2.26 -11.64 12.67
N PHE A 18 -2.92 -10.86 11.83
CA PHE A 18 -3.54 -11.37 10.61
C PHE A 18 -2.40 -11.88 9.72
N THR A 19 -2.19 -13.19 9.68
CA THR A 19 -1.32 -13.80 8.68
C THR A 19 -2.05 -13.72 7.35
N GLN A 20 -1.56 -12.89 6.44
CA GLN A 20 -2.07 -12.94 5.07
C GLN A 20 -1.93 -14.36 4.54
N THR A 21 -3.07 -15.00 4.26
CA THR A 21 -3.06 -16.36 3.72
C THR A 21 -2.73 -16.32 2.24
N VAL A 22 -1.76 -17.13 1.84
CA VAL A 22 -1.50 -17.40 0.43
C VAL A 22 -2.33 -18.61 0.01
N ASN A 23 -3.02 -18.52 -1.14
CA ASN A 23 -3.89 -19.57 -1.63
C ASN A 23 -3.34 -20.16 -2.93
N PHE A 24 -3.32 -21.48 -3.00
CA PHE A 24 -2.99 -22.21 -4.23
C PHE A 24 -4.04 -21.93 -5.31
N LYS A 25 -3.61 -21.60 -6.51
CA LYS A 25 -4.48 -21.50 -7.69
C LYS A 25 -4.22 -22.66 -8.65
N TRP A 26 -3.00 -22.81 -9.06
CA TRP A 26 -2.56 -23.92 -9.89
C TRP A 26 -1.03 -24.01 -9.92
N ALA A 27 -0.53 -25.22 -10.18
CA ALA A 27 0.83 -25.46 -10.62
C ALA A 27 0.79 -26.37 -11.87
N LYS A 28 1.75 -26.18 -12.75
CA LYS A 28 1.85 -26.88 -14.04
C LYS A 28 3.26 -27.39 -14.22
N ARG A 29 3.37 -28.62 -14.73
CA ARG A 29 4.63 -29.27 -15.07
C ARG A 29 4.74 -29.38 -16.59
N MET A 30 5.94 -29.15 -17.10
CA MET A 30 6.37 -29.46 -18.48
C MET A 30 7.76 -30.10 -18.39
N GLY A 31 7.99 -31.19 -19.09
CA GLY A 31 9.29 -31.87 -19.05
C GLY A 31 9.22 -33.31 -19.50
N ASN A 32 10.42 -33.92 -19.58
CA ASN A 32 10.64 -35.30 -19.99
C ASN A 32 11.77 -35.94 -19.18
N VAL A 33 12.39 -37.02 -19.69
CA VAL A 33 13.51 -37.74 -19.03
C VAL A 33 14.81 -36.94 -18.93
N ASN A 34 14.92 -35.81 -19.63
CA ASN A 34 16.12 -34.98 -19.62
C ASN A 34 15.90 -33.77 -18.68
N ASN A 35 16.93 -32.92 -18.60
CA ASN A 35 16.89 -31.72 -17.76
C ASN A 35 16.18 -30.59 -18.51
N ASP A 36 15.02 -30.23 -18.00
CA ASP A 36 14.17 -29.17 -18.55
C ASP A 36 13.95 -28.10 -17.47
N LEU A 37 14.30 -26.84 -17.78
CA LEU A 37 14.29 -25.75 -16.76
C LEU A 37 13.52 -24.55 -17.27
N GLY A 38 12.60 -24.06 -16.46
CA GLY A 38 11.98 -22.75 -16.63
C GLY A 38 12.85 -21.68 -15.95
N ILE A 39 13.38 -20.72 -16.70
CA ILE A 39 14.40 -19.78 -16.20
C ILE A 39 13.77 -18.44 -15.80
N ALA A 40 12.82 -17.94 -16.58
CA ALA A 40 12.18 -16.67 -16.27
C ALA A 40 10.69 -16.67 -16.63
N VAL A 41 9.92 -15.81 -15.93
CA VAL A 41 8.48 -15.68 -16.06
C VAL A 41 8.07 -14.23 -16.31
N GLY A 42 7.13 -14.02 -17.22
CA GLY A 42 6.48 -12.74 -17.49
C GLY A 42 4.98 -12.89 -17.49
N VAL A 43 4.26 -11.81 -17.17
CA VAL A 43 2.79 -11.79 -17.11
C VAL A 43 2.30 -10.57 -17.87
N ASP A 44 1.25 -10.75 -18.69
CA ASP A 44 0.56 -9.64 -19.35
C ASP A 44 -0.62 -9.12 -18.49
N ALA A 45 -1.21 -8.00 -18.90
CA ALA A 45 -2.33 -7.37 -18.19
C ALA A 45 -3.59 -8.25 -18.11
N ALA A 46 -3.72 -9.28 -18.93
CA ALA A 46 -4.82 -10.26 -18.91
C ALA A 46 -4.50 -11.44 -17.97
N GLY A 47 -3.35 -11.46 -17.33
CA GLY A 47 -2.88 -12.53 -16.46
C GLY A 47 -2.39 -13.77 -17.22
N ASN A 48 -2.12 -13.67 -18.53
CA ASN A 48 -1.47 -14.76 -19.24
C ASN A 48 0.00 -14.83 -18.83
N VAL A 49 0.49 -16.04 -18.69
CA VAL A 49 1.83 -16.34 -18.16
C VAL A 49 2.74 -16.77 -19.30
N TYR A 50 3.87 -16.12 -19.41
CA TYR A 50 4.90 -16.43 -20.38
C TYR A 50 6.09 -17.01 -19.64
N THR A 51 6.56 -18.16 -20.07
CA THR A 51 7.74 -18.83 -19.49
C THR A 51 8.78 -19.02 -20.56
N ILE A 52 10.02 -18.67 -20.25
CA ILE A 52 11.18 -18.98 -21.07
C ILE A 52 12.13 -19.91 -20.30
N GLY A 53 12.82 -20.75 -21.02
CA GLY A 53 13.80 -21.65 -20.44
C GLY A 53 14.47 -22.54 -21.45
N THR A 54 15.06 -23.62 -20.97
CA THR A 54 15.73 -24.65 -21.78
C THR A 54 15.03 -25.98 -21.64
N PHE A 55 14.98 -26.70 -22.74
CA PHE A 55 14.47 -28.06 -22.76
C PHE A 55 15.36 -28.96 -23.64
N ASN A 56 15.34 -30.27 -23.37
CA ASN A 56 16.13 -31.22 -24.11
C ASN A 56 15.29 -32.46 -24.48
N GLY A 57 15.34 -32.88 -25.74
CA GLY A 57 14.60 -34.01 -26.29
C GLY A 57 13.18 -33.62 -26.72
N ASN A 58 12.25 -34.56 -26.57
CA ASN A 58 10.82 -34.38 -26.97
C ASN A 58 9.97 -34.07 -25.75
N VAL A 59 9.55 -32.81 -25.58
CA VAL A 59 8.81 -32.32 -24.42
C VAL A 59 7.39 -31.94 -24.84
N ASP A 60 6.40 -32.37 -24.06
CA ASP A 60 5.03 -31.89 -24.15
C ASP A 60 4.86 -30.59 -23.36
N PHE A 61 4.53 -29.52 -24.05
CA PHE A 61 4.33 -28.19 -23.48
C PHE A 61 2.86 -27.85 -23.19
N ASP A 62 1.92 -28.79 -23.49
CA ASP A 62 0.54 -28.65 -23.00
C ASP A 62 0.40 -29.33 -21.63
N PRO A 63 0.36 -28.60 -20.52
CA PRO A 63 0.23 -29.20 -19.20
C PRO A 63 -1.21 -29.67 -18.90
N GLY A 64 -2.10 -29.66 -19.88
CA GLY A 64 -3.50 -30.11 -19.77
C GLY A 64 -3.68 -31.56 -20.20
N THR A 65 -4.83 -31.85 -20.77
CA THR A 65 -5.14 -33.17 -21.35
C THR A 65 -4.81 -33.28 -22.83
N GLY A 66 -4.45 -32.14 -23.46
CA GLY A 66 -3.96 -32.11 -24.82
C GLY A 66 -2.47 -32.48 -24.90
N THR A 67 -1.89 -32.45 -26.10
CA THR A 67 -0.46 -32.62 -26.30
C THR A 67 0.05 -31.59 -27.29
N PHE A 68 1.20 -30.96 -26.99
CA PHE A 68 1.90 -30.07 -27.90
C PHE A 68 3.40 -30.27 -27.77
N PHE A 69 3.95 -31.15 -28.62
CA PHE A 69 5.36 -31.51 -28.56
C PHE A 69 6.27 -30.51 -29.26
N LEU A 70 7.34 -30.10 -28.57
CA LEU A 70 8.54 -29.51 -29.13
C LEU A 70 9.67 -30.53 -29.04
N ASN A 71 10.59 -30.55 -30.04
CA ASN A 71 11.69 -31.46 -30.07
C ASN A 71 13.00 -30.72 -30.32
N SER A 72 13.94 -30.83 -29.41
CA SER A 72 15.26 -30.20 -29.45
C SER A 72 16.33 -30.99 -30.21
N LEU A 73 15.97 -32.15 -30.72
CA LEU A 73 16.89 -33.05 -31.46
C LEU A 73 18.12 -33.48 -30.65
N GLY A 74 18.02 -33.56 -29.31
CA GLY A 74 19.01 -34.06 -28.39
C GLY A 74 20.08 -33.06 -27.92
N VAL A 75 19.94 -31.78 -28.21
CA VAL A 75 20.72 -30.66 -27.65
C VAL A 75 19.80 -29.68 -26.92
N PRO A 76 20.25 -29.03 -25.83
CA PRO A 76 19.39 -28.06 -25.16
C PRO A 76 18.98 -26.92 -26.09
N ASN A 77 17.70 -26.65 -26.14
CA ASN A 77 17.11 -25.56 -26.91
C ASN A 77 16.27 -24.61 -26.03
N THR A 78 16.21 -23.37 -26.45
CA THR A 78 15.31 -22.37 -25.84
C THR A 78 13.86 -22.67 -26.25
N PHE A 79 12.97 -22.68 -25.27
CA PHE A 79 11.52 -22.61 -25.48
C PHE A 79 10.98 -21.28 -24.95
N ILE A 80 9.83 -20.88 -25.47
CA ILE A 80 8.96 -19.89 -24.89
C ILE A 80 7.53 -20.43 -24.94
N SER A 81 6.84 -20.43 -23.80
CA SER A 81 5.46 -20.93 -23.70
C SER A 81 4.53 -19.83 -23.18
N LYS A 82 3.27 -19.90 -23.57
CA LYS A 82 2.17 -19.07 -23.04
C LYS A 82 1.07 -19.95 -22.49
N LEU A 83 0.75 -19.73 -21.23
CA LEU A 83 -0.45 -20.24 -20.56
C LEU A 83 -1.43 -19.07 -20.34
N ASN A 84 -2.74 -19.36 -20.35
CA ASN A 84 -3.74 -18.37 -19.95
C ASN A 84 -3.75 -18.18 -18.42
N SER A 85 -4.52 -17.24 -17.93
CA SER A 85 -4.59 -16.92 -16.49
C SER A 85 -5.03 -18.07 -15.57
N ASN A 86 -5.63 -19.13 -16.14
CA ASN A 86 -6.04 -20.35 -15.44
C ASN A 86 -5.04 -21.51 -15.61
N GLY A 87 -3.86 -21.26 -16.20
CA GLY A 87 -2.85 -22.27 -16.45
C GLY A 87 -3.15 -23.20 -17.65
N GLY A 88 -4.14 -22.85 -18.48
CA GLY A 88 -4.43 -23.58 -19.72
C GLY A 88 -3.46 -23.19 -20.83
N PHE A 89 -3.06 -24.17 -21.64
CA PHE A 89 -2.15 -24.00 -22.77
C PHE A 89 -2.72 -23.03 -23.82
N VAL A 90 -1.88 -22.12 -24.32
CA VAL A 90 -2.22 -21.25 -25.44
C VAL A 90 -1.32 -21.52 -26.63
N TRP A 91 -0.01 -21.49 -26.41
CA TRP A 91 0.99 -21.89 -27.41
C TRP A 91 2.35 -22.12 -26.73
N ALA A 92 3.22 -22.91 -27.42
CA ALA A 92 4.64 -22.98 -27.12
C ALA A 92 5.44 -22.85 -28.41
N LYS A 93 6.63 -22.33 -28.32
CA LYS A 93 7.52 -22.06 -29.44
C LYS A 93 8.94 -22.42 -29.07
N GLN A 94 9.76 -22.74 -30.06
CA GLN A 94 11.13 -23.19 -29.94
C GLN A 94 12.05 -22.34 -30.81
N ILE A 95 13.20 -21.98 -30.30
CA ILE A 95 14.32 -21.46 -31.10
C ILE A 95 15.07 -22.67 -31.70
N ARG A 96 14.94 -22.86 -33.01
CA ARG A 96 15.44 -24.04 -33.68
C ARG A 96 16.94 -23.93 -33.91
N GLN A 97 17.68 -25.00 -33.60
CA GLN A 97 19.09 -25.12 -33.88
C GLN A 97 19.31 -25.66 -35.32
N PHE A 98 20.14 -24.96 -36.12
CA PHE A 98 20.46 -25.36 -37.49
C PHE A 98 21.86 -26.00 -37.65
N SER A 99 22.77 -25.77 -36.70
CA SER A 99 24.13 -26.33 -36.72
C SER A 99 24.50 -26.87 -35.33
N PRO A 100 25.52 -27.71 -35.23
CA PRO A 100 26.01 -28.15 -33.94
C PRO A 100 26.32 -26.98 -33.01
N GLY A 101 25.85 -27.07 -31.77
CA GLY A 101 25.97 -26.05 -30.77
C GLY A 101 24.87 -26.18 -29.72
N PHE A 102 24.55 -25.10 -29.00
CA PHE A 102 23.43 -25.05 -28.08
C PHE A 102 22.78 -23.66 -28.14
N ASN A 103 21.54 -23.58 -27.73
CA ASN A 103 20.92 -22.34 -27.33
C ASN A 103 20.23 -22.53 -25.98
N ALA A 104 20.49 -21.63 -25.06
CA ALA A 104 19.92 -21.62 -23.71
C ALA A 104 19.01 -20.42 -23.53
N GLY A 105 17.81 -20.66 -23.02
CA GLY A 105 16.87 -19.60 -22.66
C GLY A 105 17.47 -18.71 -21.58
N GLY A 106 17.12 -17.45 -21.63
CA GLY A 106 17.55 -16.43 -20.68
C GLY A 106 16.37 -15.79 -19.96
N PHE A 107 16.25 -14.50 -20.09
CA PHE A 107 15.30 -13.69 -19.33
C PHE A 107 14.19 -13.14 -20.23
N ILE A 108 13.09 -12.75 -19.62
CA ILE A 108 11.89 -12.27 -20.31
C ILE A 108 11.39 -10.96 -19.72
N SER A 109 10.89 -10.07 -20.58
CA SER A 109 10.14 -8.88 -20.20
C SER A 109 8.90 -8.76 -21.07
N VAL A 110 7.75 -8.49 -20.49
CA VAL A 110 6.49 -8.25 -21.19
C VAL A 110 6.12 -6.80 -20.99
N ASP A 111 5.94 -6.04 -22.07
CA ASP A 111 5.56 -4.64 -21.98
C ASP A 111 4.03 -4.47 -21.80
N PRO A 112 3.54 -3.28 -21.40
CA PRO A 112 2.11 -3.05 -21.21
C PRO A 112 1.25 -3.27 -22.46
N SER A 113 1.84 -3.29 -23.65
CA SER A 113 1.15 -3.63 -24.90
C SER A 113 1.02 -5.13 -25.16
N GLY A 114 1.64 -5.95 -24.28
CA GLY A 114 1.74 -7.39 -24.42
C GLY A 114 2.85 -7.84 -25.36
N SER A 115 3.74 -6.94 -25.82
CA SER A 115 4.91 -7.36 -26.59
C SER A 115 5.90 -8.08 -25.66
N ILE A 116 6.51 -9.12 -26.16
CA ILE A 116 7.38 -10.01 -25.43
C ILE A 116 8.82 -9.77 -25.89
N TYR A 117 9.69 -9.47 -24.96
CA TYR A 117 11.14 -9.37 -25.19
C TYR A 117 11.82 -10.47 -24.40
N TYR A 118 12.63 -11.27 -25.07
CA TYR A 118 13.38 -12.30 -24.36
C TYR A 118 14.81 -12.39 -24.87
N THR A 119 15.65 -12.95 -24.04
CA THR A 119 17.06 -13.19 -24.33
C THR A 119 17.34 -14.68 -24.47
N SER A 120 18.36 -15.01 -25.25
CA SER A 120 18.93 -16.36 -25.32
C SER A 120 20.40 -16.25 -25.60
N THR A 121 21.16 -17.23 -25.14
CA THR A 121 22.58 -17.39 -25.46
C THR A 121 22.73 -18.56 -26.43
N LEU A 122 23.47 -18.35 -27.49
CA LEU A 122 23.65 -19.36 -28.54
C LEU A 122 25.10 -19.61 -28.86
N VAL A 123 25.37 -20.85 -29.28
CA VAL A 123 26.56 -21.28 -30.01
C VAL A 123 26.09 -21.99 -31.27
N GLY A 124 26.67 -21.64 -32.42
CA GLY A 124 26.25 -22.19 -33.73
C GLY A 124 25.21 -21.28 -34.44
N ILE A 125 24.36 -21.86 -35.25
CA ILE A 125 23.34 -21.13 -36.03
C ILE A 125 21.95 -21.57 -35.56
N VAL A 126 21.12 -20.61 -35.26
CA VAL A 126 19.73 -20.82 -34.85
C VAL A 126 18.75 -20.08 -35.79
N ASP A 127 17.52 -20.52 -35.82
CA ASP A 127 16.40 -19.75 -36.33
C ASP A 127 15.83 -18.92 -35.19
N ALA A 128 16.06 -17.60 -35.22
CA ALA A 128 15.58 -16.71 -34.19
C ALA A 128 14.10 -16.34 -34.36
N ASP A 129 13.43 -16.74 -35.47
CA ASP A 129 11.98 -16.71 -35.62
C ASP A 129 11.38 -18.01 -35.07
N PRO A 130 10.74 -17.99 -33.90
CA PRO A 130 10.12 -19.19 -33.35
C PRO A 130 8.80 -19.58 -34.07
N GLY A 131 8.42 -18.87 -35.11
CA GLY A 131 7.21 -19.14 -35.96
C GLY A 131 7.52 -20.03 -37.15
N ILE A 132 6.79 -19.76 -38.27
CA ILE A 132 6.98 -20.47 -39.56
C ILE A 132 8.01 -19.75 -40.44
N GLY A 133 8.39 -18.52 -40.10
CA GLY A 133 9.45 -17.80 -40.79
C GLY A 133 10.81 -18.38 -40.51
N ILE A 134 11.82 -17.88 -41.20
CA ILE A 134 13.22 -18.23 -40.95
C ILE A 134 14.01 -16.95 -40.82
N PHE A 135 14.63 -16.75 -39.64
CA PHE A 135 15.52 -15.65 -39.34
C PHE A 135 16.84 -16.17 -38.75
N PRO A 136 17.83 -16.55 -39.60
CA PRO A 136 19.02 -17.18 -39.11
C PRO A 136 19.93 -16.21 -38.38
N LEU A 137 20.31 -16.57 -37.15
CA LEU A 137 21.38 -15.93 -36.38
C LEU A 137 22.47 -16.97 -36.11
N GLY A 138 23.70 -16.58 -36.32
CA GLY A 138 24.85 -17.44 -36.08
C GLY A 138 25.92 -16.75 -35.26
N THR A 139 26.70 -17.49 -34.47
CA THR A 139 27.87 -16.97 -33.77
C THR A 139 29.04 -16.85 -34.73
N LEU A 140 29.89 -15.85 -34.54
CA LEU A 140 31.15 -15.68 -35.25
C LEU A 140 32.27 -16.49 -34.58
N THR A 141 32.05 -16.93 -33.35
CA THR A 141 32.99 -17.63 -32.52
C THR A 141 32.37 -18.92 -31.97
N ALA A 142 33.22 -19.83 -31.47
CA ALA A 142 32.79 -21.00 -30.73
C ALA A 142 32.35 -20.67 -29.29
N LEU A 143 32.38 -19.38 -28.91
CA LEU A 143 31.99 -18.88 -27.61
C LEU A 143 30.51 -18.48 -27.65
N GLY A 144 29.83 -18.47 -26.48
CA GLY A 144 28.42 -18.07 -26.37
C GLY A 144 28.22 -16.60 -26.73
N GLU A 145 27.21 -16.32 -27.56
CA GLU A 145 26.77 -14.95 -27.87
C GLU A 145 25.27 -14.82 -27.55
N SER A 146 24.91 -13.67 -27.00
CA SER A 146 23.51 -13.38 -26.66
C SER A 146 22.75 -12.71 -27.79
N PHE A 147 21.49 -12.99 -27.86
CA PHE A 147 20.55 -12.26 -28.71
C PHE A 147 19.28 -11.89 -27.95
N ILE A 148 18.65 -10.85 -28.41
CA ILE A 148 17.37 -10.34 -27.91
C ILE A 148 16.35 -10.52 -29.03
N THR A 149 15.22 -11.13 -28.71
CA THR A 149 14.10 -11.27 -29.66
C THR A 149 12.88 -10.54 -29.15
N LYS A 150 12.19 -9.86 -30.06
CA LYS A 150 10.85 -9.28 -29.83
C LYS A 150 9.80 -10.10 -30.56
N LEU A 151 8.76 -10.50 -29.81
CA LEU A 151 7.51 -10.99 -30.36
C LEU A 151 6.41 -9.96 -30.07
N ASN A 152 5.36 -9.93 -30.90
CA ASN A 152 4.16 -9.18 -30.58
C ASN A 152 3.27 -9.94 -29.57
N ALA A 153 2.17 -9.33 -29.10
CA ALA A 153 1.26 -9.92 -28.12
C ALA A 153 0.63 -11.27 -28.57
N ALA A 154 0.56 -11.53 -29.87
CA ALA A 154 0.12 -12.82 -30.43
C ALA A 154 1.24 -13.88 -30.47
N GLY A 155 2.46 -13.52 -30.05
CA GLY A 155 3.62 -14.39 -30.09
C GLY A 155 4.28 -14.49 -31.48
N ASN A 156 3.95 -13.58 -32.41
CA ASN A 156 4.59 -13.57 -33.74
C ASN A 156 5.90 -12.77 -33.69
N PHE A 157 6.87 -13.27 -34.43
CA PHE A 157 8.19 -12.66 -34.57
C PHE A 157 8.11 -11.21 -35.09
N VAL A 158 8.86 -10.33 -34.51
CA VAL A 158 9.00 -8.93 -34.96
C VAL A 158 10.44 -8.64 -35.38
N TRP A 159 11.39 -8.94 -34.54
CA TRP A 159 12.81 -8.81 -34.83
C TRP A 159 13.65 -9.62 -33.82
N ALA A 160 14.89 -9.93 -34.23
CA ALA A 160 15.93 -10.43 -33.33
C ALA A 160 17.22 -9.62 -33.53
N LYS A 161 17.95 -9.42 -32.44
CA LYS A 161 19.18 -8.63 -32.36
C LYS A 161 20.25 -9.40 -31.63
N ARG A 162 21.43 -9.53 -32.21
CA ARG A 162 22.58 -10.26 -31.65
C ARG A 162 23.65 -9.29 -31.16
N LEU A 163 24.27 -9.59 -30.02
CA LEU A 163 25.50 -8.96 -29.57
C LEU A 163 26.67 -9.80 -30.12
N ALA A 164 27.38 -9.25 -31.05
CA ALA A 164 28.33 -10.01 -31.85
C ALA A 164 29.76 -9.99 -31.26
N GLY A 165 30.44 -11.12 -31.28
CA GLY A 165 31.84 -11.25 -30.83
C GLY A 165 31.93 -11.46 -29.30
N GLY A 166 33.13 -11.88 -28.87
CA GLY A 166 33.38 -12.20 -27.46
C GLY A 166 32.60 -13.43 -26.99
N ASN A 167 32.57 -13.58 -25.68
CA ASN A 167 31.67 -14.47 -24.97
C ASN A 167 30.78 -13.54 -24.09
N ASN A 168 29.51 -13.42 -24.41
CA ASN A 168 28.65 -12.50 -23.72
C ASN A 168 27.36 -13.19 -23.28
N GLY A 169 26.87 -12.81 -22.10
CA GLY A 169 25.65 -13.32 -21.47
C GLY A 169 24.76 -12.19 -20.98
N ILE A 170 23.53 -12.10 -21.45
CA ILE A 170 22.54 -11.21 -20.88
C ILE A 170 21.91 -11.91 -19.68
N LEU A 171 21.99 -11.29 -18.49
CA LEU A 171 21.50 -11.83 -17.21
C LEU A 171 20.22 -11.15 -16.71
N ASN A 172 19.80 -10.05 -17.34
CA ASN A 172 18.51 -9.42 -17.07
C ASN A 172 18.07 -8.54 -18.25
N ILE A 173 16.77 -8.42 -18.44
CA ILE A 173 16.13 -7.57 -19.44
C ILE A 173 14.90 -6.91 -18.84
N LYS A 174 14.76 -5.60 -19.09
CA LYS A 174 13.59 -4.81 -18.72
C LYS A 174 13.23 -3.83 -19.84
N THR A 175 11.97 -3.45 -19.91
CA THR A 175 11.51 -2.34 -20.75
C THR A 175 11.23 -1.13 -19.87
N ASP A 176 11.71 0.07 -20.30
CA ASP A 176 11.33 1.31 -19.63
C ASP A 176 9.94 1.80 -20.09
N ALA A 177 9.42 2.84 -19.47
CA ALA A 177 8.10 3.40 -19.78
C ALA A 177 7.99 3.96 -21.21
N ALA A 178 9.11 4.21 -21.89
CA ALA A 178 9.16 4.62 -23.30
C ALA A 178 9.26 3.41 -24.27
N GLY A 179 9.26 2.19 -23.74
CA GLY A 179 9.45 0.95 -24.50
C GLY A 179 10.87 0.69 -24.93
N ASN A 180 11.88 1.42 -24.42
CA ASN A 180 13.28 1.07 -24.65
C ASN A 180 13.62 -0.21 -23.89
N ILE A 181 14.51 -0.99 -24.47
CA ILE A 181 15.00 -2.24 -23.89
C ILE A 181 16.30 -1.95 -23.16
N ILE A 182 16.37 -2.32 -21.90
CA ILE A 182 17.57 -2.21 -21.08
C ILE A 182 17.98 -3.64 -20.69
N THR A 183 19.26 -3.96 -20.92
CA THR A 183 19.83 -5.25 -20.52
C THR A 183 21.11 -5.05 -19.76
N THR A 184 21.42 -6.02 -18.88
CA THR A 184 22.70 -6.14 -18.21
C THR A 184 23.17 -7.58 -18.22
N GLY A 185 24.44 -7.78 -17.98
CA GLY A 185 25.04 -9.09 -17.94
C GLY A 185 26.55 -9.00 -17.87
N LEU A 186 27.21 -9.90 -18.56
CA LEU A 186 28.64 -10.01 -18.62
C LEU A 186 29.13 -10.13 -20.07
N PHE A 187 30.38 -9.73 -20.31
CA PHE A 187 31.05 -10.05 -21.56
C PHE A 187 32.56 -10.24 -21.36
N ASN A 188 33.14 -11.08 -22.18
CA ASN A 188 34.55 -11.34 -22.17
C ASN A 188 35.13 -11.17 -23.59
N ASN A 189 36.36 -10.62 -23.71
CA ASN A 189 36.93 -10.17 -24.96
C ASN A 189 36.17 -9.01 -25.61
N THR A 190 36.38 -8.80 -26.93
CA THR A 190 35.74 -7.70 -27.65
C THR A 190 34.34 -8.10 -28.13
N THR A 191 33.33 -7.36 -27.71
CA THR A 191 31.94 -7.53 -28.14
C THR A 191 31.44 -6.25 -28.80
N ASP A 192 30.75 -6.39 -29.93
CA ASP A 192 30.00 -5.31 -30.57
C ASP A 192 28.59 -5.22 -29.94
N PHE A 193 28.34 -4.12 -29.23
CA PHE A 193 27.07 -3.85 -28.56
C PHE A 193 26.07 -3.14 -29.45
N ASN A 194 26.44 -2.77 -30.68
CA ASN A 194 25.48 -2.22 -31.65
C ASN A 194 24.95 -3.35 -32.55
N PRO A 195 23.73 -3.85 -32.30
CA PRO A 195 23.16 -4.93 -33.10
C PRO A 195 22.68 -4.48 -34.50
N GLY A 196 22.95 -3.23 -34.89
CA GLY A 196 22.62 -2.64 -36.20
C GLY A 196 23.78 -2.73 -37.19
N ALA A 197 23.77 -1.85 -38.19
CA ALA A 197 24.85 -1.81 -39.21
C ALA A 197 26.10 -1.06 -38.74
N GLY A 198 26.04 -0.30 -37.67
CA GLY A 198 27.20 0.34 -37.03
C GLY A 198 27.93 -0.60 -36.08
N THR A 199 29.07 -0.19 -35.59
CA THR A 199 29.81 -0.91 -34.56
C THR A 199 29.98 -0.06 -33.29
N PHE A 200 29.86 -0.71 -32.13
CA PHE A 200 30.19 -0.13 -30.83
C PHE A 200 30.89 -1.19 -29.98
N ASN A 201 32.15 -1.31 -30.20
CA ASN A 201 33.01 -2.32 -29.57
C ASN A 201 33.35 -1.89 -28.14
N MET A 202 33.15 -2.79 -27.21
CA MET A 202 33.74 -2.76 -25.87
C MET A 202 34.60 -4.00 -25.69
N THR A 203 35.70 -3.86 -24.98
CA THR A 203 36.66 -4.96 -24.70
C THR A 203 36.81 -5.11 -23.20
N SER A 204 36.60 -6.32 -22.69
CA SER A 204 36.76 -6.61 -21.27
C SER A 204 38.21 -6.48 -20.83
N ASN A 205 38.44 -6.09 -19.59
CA ASN A 205 39.78 -5.88 -19.03
C ASN A 205 40.18 -7.05 -18.12
N GLY A 206 40.50 -8.18 -18.71
CA GLY A 206 40.92 -9.39 -17.96
C GLY A 206 39.82 -10.46 -17.93
N LEU A 207 39.18 -10.68 -16.79
CA LEU A 207 38.00 -11.56 -16.68
C LEU A 207 36.76 -10.85 -17.25
N PRO A 208 35.58 -11.52 -17.29
CA PRO A 208 34.38 -10.88 -17.79
C PRO A 208 34.01 -9.59 -17.05
N ASP A 209 33.75 -8.53 -17.79
CA ASP A 209 33.24 -7.25 -17.30
C ASP A 209 31.71 -7.19 -17.39
N ALA A 210 31.08 -6.44 -16.51
CA ALA A 210 29.65 -6.17 -16.57
C ALA A 210 29.34 -5.11 -17.62
N PHE A 211 28.17 -5.22 -18.26
CA PHE A 211 27.66 -4.22 -19.18
C PHE A 211 26.24 -3.79 -18.86
N ILE A 212 25.88 -2.61 -19.26
CA ILE A 212 24.50 -2.12 -19.37
C ILE A 212 24.29 -1.64 -20.80
N LEU A 213 23.28 -2.18 -21.49
CA LEU A 213 22.95 -1.84 -22.87
C LEU A 213 21.53 -1.27 -22.92
N LYS A 214 21.37 -0.16 -23.64
CA LYS A 214 20.08 0.39 -23.98
C LYS A 214 19.84 0.38 -25.48
N LEU A 215 18.76 -0.25 -25.89
CA LEU A 215 18.19 -0.20 -27.24
C LEU A 215 16.86 0.54 -27.22
N ASN A 216 16.47 1.18 -28.31
CA ASN A 216 15.12 1.71 -28.43
C ASN A 216 14.08 0.59 -28.67
N SER A 217 12.80 0.92 -28.70
CA SER A 217 11.69 -0.02 -28.87
C SER A 217 11.71 -0.80 -30.20
N SER A 218 12.48 -0.32 -31.19
CA SER A 218 12.73 -1.00 -32.48
C SER A 218 13.99 -1.87 -32.45
N GLY A 219 14.67 -1.98 -31.32
CA GLY A 219 15.90 -2.74 -31.17
C GLY A 219 17.14 -2.03 -31.75
N ASN A 220 17.10 -0.72 -31.98
CA ASN A 220 18.27 0.03 -32.45
C ASN A 220 19.08 0.49 -31.25
N PHE A 221 20.40 0.50 -31.43
CA PHE A 221 21.36 0.94 -30.45
C PHE A 221 21.13 2.38 -29.97
N VAL A 222 21.14 2.58 -28.67
CA VAL A 222 21.12 3.92 -28.06
C VAL A 222 22.46 4.19 -27.38
N TRP A 223 22.87 3.34 -26.48
CA TRP A 223 24.18 3.34 -25.85
C TRP A 223 24.48 2.00 -25.16
N ALA A 224 25.76 1.73 -24.96
CA ALA A 224 26.24 0.67 -24.07
C ALA A 224 27.26 1.24 -23.09
N LYS A 225 27.33 0.67 -21.91
CA LYS A 225 28.22 1.06 -20.80
C LYS A 225 28.86 -0.17 -20.21
N GLN A 226 30.13 -0.05 -19.85
CA GLN A 226 30.96 -1.09 -19.25
C GLN A 226 31.30 -0.69 -17.82
N LEU A 227 31.26 -1.63 -16.89
CA LEU A 227 31.89 -1.53 -15.58
C LEU A 227 33.14 -2.38 -15.65
N SER A 228 34.31 -1.74 -15.55
CA SER A 228 35.54 -2.34 -15.95
C SER A 228 36.50 -2.57 -14.79
N GLY A 229 36.88 -3.81 -14.56
CA GLY A 229 37.92 -4.20 -13.64
C GLY A 229 38.87 -5.22 -14.28
N SER A 230 39.89 -5.65 -13.55
CA SER A 230 40.78 -6.72 -14.02
C SER A 230 40.31 -8.13 -13.59
N GLN A 231 39.26 -8.18 -12.82
CA GLN A 231 38.68 -9.39 -12.25
C GLN A 231 37.23 -9.59 -12.79
N LEU A 232 36.38 -10.27 -12.07
CA LEU A 232 35.00 -10.59 -12.48
C LEU A 232 34.02 -9.52 -12.09
N GLU A 233 33.26 -9.01 -13.05
CA GLU A 233 32.07 -8.15 -12.86
C GLU A 233 30.86 -8.77 -13.54
N LEU A 234 29.74 -8.88 -12.80
CA LEU A 234 28.47 -9.40 -13.29
C LEU A 234 27.32 -8.42 -13.01
N GLY A 235 26.63 -7.98 -14.03
CA GLY A 235 25.36 -7.25 -13.88
C GLY A 235 24.20 -8.25 -13.78
N LEU A 236 23.52 -8.34 -12.61
CA LEU A 236 22.56 -9.39 -12.33
C LEU A 236 21.09 -8.90 -12.42
N SER A 237 20.85 -7.64 -12.11
CA SER A 237 19.46 -7.12 -12.09
C SER A 237 19.41 -5.65 -12.49
N ILE A 238 18.28 -5.27 -13.11
CA ILE A 238 17.99 -3.92 -13.57
C ILE A 238 16.63 -3.48 -13.06
N ALA A 239 16.55 -2.22 -12.62
CA ALA A 239 15.30 -1.51 -12.40
C ALA A 239 15.34 -0.14 -13.10
N THR A 240 14.18 0.35 -13.53
CA THR A 240 14.06 1.63 -14.26
C THR A 240 13.07 2.53 -13.58
N GLU A 241 13.45 3.79 -13.36
CA GLU A 241 12.51 4.83 -12.93
C GLU A 241 11.65 5.32 -14.10
N ALA A 242 10.49 5.90 -13.77
CA ALA A 242 9.65 6.59 -14.76
C ALA A 242 10.37 7.72 -15.51
N THR A 243 11.43 8.27 -14.91
CA THR A 243 12.33 9.27 -15.52
C THR A 243 13.27 8.71 -16.57
N GLY A 244 13.37 7.37 -16.68
CA GLY A 244 14.32 6.66 -17.51
C GLY A 244 15.71 6.48 -16.89
N ASN A 245 15.92 6.86 -15.62
CA ASN A 245 17.11 6.47 -14.89
C ASN A 245 17.11 4.95 -14.67
N ILE A 246 18.29 4.39 -14.66
CA ILE A 246 18.49 2.94 -14.59
C ILE A 246 19.30 2.63 -13.33
N TYR A 247 18.80 1.69 -12.55
CA TYR A 247 19.61 1.06 -11.52
C TYR A 247 20.06 -0.32 -12.00
N CYS A 248 21.30 -0.64 -11.71
CA CYS A 248 21.86 -1.96 -11.95
C CYS A 248 22.54 -2.46 -10.69
N THR A 249 22.35 -3.73 -10.38
CA THR A 249 23.04 -4.43 -9.30
C THR A 249 23.71 -5.68 -9.83
N GLY A 250 24.67 -6.16 -9.05
CA GLY A 250 25.39 -7.36 -9.37
C GLY A 250 26.50 -7.64 -8.37
N THR A 251 27.55 -8.26 -8.85
CA THR A 251 28.74 -8.60 -8.06
C THR A 251 30.01 -8.21 -8.79
N PHE A 252 31.06 -7.86 -8.06
CA PHE A 252 32.36 -7.55 -8.59
C PHE A 252 33.47 -8.06 -7.66
N SER A 253 34.65 -8.25 -8.22
CA SER A 253 35.83 -8.63 -7.46
C SER A 253 37.03 -7.74 -7.82
N GLY A 254 37.99 -7.64 -6.88
CA GLY A 254 39.15 -6.75 -7.04
C GLY A 254 38.75 -5.27 -7.08
N THR A 255 39.40 -4.50 -7.96
CA THR A 255 39.12 -3.06 -8.13
C THR A 255 38.46 -2.81 -9.47
N THR A 256 37.29 -2.17 -9.45
CA THR A 256 36.46 -1.93 -10.62
C THR A 256 36.19 -0.44 -10.74
N ASP A 257 36.28 0.09 -11.94
CA ASP A 257 35.83 1.45 -12.27
C ASP A 257 34.32 1.44 -12.52
N PHE A 258 33.59 2.14 -11.64
CA PHE A 258 32.13 2.23 -11.70
C PHE A 258 31.62 3.48 -12.44
N ASP A 259 32.50 4.36 -12.91
CA ASP A 259 32.07 5.43 -13.81
C ASP A 259 32.24 4.99 -15.28
N PRO A 260 31.14 4.64 -15.97
CA PRO A 260 31.20 4.22 -17.37
C PRO A 260 31.40 5.42 -18.33
N GLY A 261 31.73 6.59 -17.80
CA GLY A 261 32.08 7.83 -18.54
C GLY A 261 33.61 8.00 -18.67
N PRO A 262 34.05 9.24 -18.90
CA PRO A 262 35.51 9.53 -18.98
C PRO A 262 36.16 9.75 -17.58
N ALA A 263 35.38 9.88 -16.52
CA ALA A 263 35.89 9.96 -15.15
C ALA A 263 36.18 8.55 -14.62
N VAL A 264 36.91 8.45 -13.52
CA VAL A 264 37.26 7.17 -12.88
C VAL A 264 36.74 7.17 -11.47
N LEU A 265 35.93 6.17 -11.14
CA LEU A 265 35.44 5.92 -9.79
C LEU A 265 35.78 4.50 -9.36
N ASN A 266 36.99 4.30 -8.94
CA ASN A 266 37.48 3.01 -8.48
C ASN A 266 36.90 2.62 -7.12
N ILE A 267 36.24 1.47 -7.06
CA ILE A 267 35.82 0.80 -5.82
C ILE A 267 36.52 -0.54 -5.77
N THR A 268 37.06 -0.90 -4.60
CA THR A 268 37.75 -2.16 -4.39
C THR A 268 36.91 -3.07 -3.51
N ALA A 269 36.67 -4.28 -3.95
CA ALA A 269 35.96 -5.28 -3.17
C ALA A 269 36.73 -5.58 -1.88
N SER A 270 35.99 -5.67 -0.77
CA SER A 270 36.50 -5.91 0.57
C SER A 270 36.82 -7.39 0.80
N GLY A 271 36.10 -8.28 0.11
CA GLY A 271 36.20 -9.73 0.20
C GLY A 271 36.58 -10.41 -1.13
N LEU A 272 36.08 -11.63 -1.32
CA LEU A 272 36.24 -12.35 -2.60
C LEU A 272 35.43 -11.67 -3.70
N THR A 273 34.18 -11.33 -3.40
CA THR A 273 33.28 -10.53 -4.22
C THR A 273 32.44 -9.62 -3.36
N ASP A 274 32.21 -8.40 -3.81
CA ASP A 274 31.25 -7.48 -3.20
C ASP A 274 30.05 -7.28 -4.15
N ALA A 275 28.90 -6.96 -3.59
CA ALA A 275 27.74 -6.54 -4.34
C ALA A 275 27.87 -5.05 -4.71
N PHE A 276 27.50 -4.67 -5.93
CA PHE A 276 27.41 -3.28 -6.33
C PHE A 276 25.98 -2.83 -6.60
N ILE A 277 25.76 -1.53 -6.45
CA ILE A 277 24.51 -0.84 -6.76
C ILE A 277 24.88 0.44 -7.47
N ILE A 278 24.52 0.58 -8.74
CA ILE A 278 24.75 1.82 -9.50
C ILE A 278 23.45 2.40 -9.99
N LYS A 279 23.43 3.72 -10.09
CA LYS A 279 22.38 4.50 -10.76
C LYS A 279 22.97 5.24 -11.92
N LEU A 280 22.42 5.02 -13.11
CA LEU A 280 22.74 5.76 -14.32
C LEU A 280 21.58 6.66 -14.72
N ALA A 281 21.89 7.84 -15.19
CA ALA A 281 20.93 8.68 -15.88
C ALA A 281 20.45 7.99 -17.18
N ASN A 282 19.35 8.48 -17.77
CA ASN A 282 18.81 7.94 -19.01
C ASN A 282 19.81 7.97 -20.18
N ASN A 283 20.80 8.86 -20.15
CA ASN A 283 21.90 8.92 -21.13
C ASN A 283 23.10 8.02 -20.81
N GLY A 284 23.02 7.23 -19.73
CA GLY A 284 24.08 6.34 -19.29
C GLY A 284 25.20 6.99 -18.45
N ASN A 285 25.06 8.25 -18.00
CA ASN A 285 26.02 8.85 -17.09
C ASN A 285 25.79 8.36 -15.66
N LEU A 286 26.87 8.19 -14.91
CA LEU A 286 26.80 7.78 -13.52
C LEU A 286 26.14 8.86 -12.66
N LEU A 287 25.19 8.46 -11.83
CA LEU A 287 24.58 9.30 -10.80
C LEU A 287 24.95 8.84 -9.38
N MET A 288 25.16 7.54 -9.20
CA MET A 288 25.49 6.95 -7.91
C MET A 288 26.19 5.61 -8.13
N ALA A 289 27.20 5.33 -7.30
CA ALA A 289 27.76 4.00 -7.13
C ALA A 289 27.91 3.70 -5.65
N LYS A 290 27.50 2.51 -5.25
CA LYS A 290 27.54 1.97 -3.89
C LYS A 290 27.96 0.52 -3.95
N HIS A 291 28.53 0.02 -2.84
CA HIS A 291 28.83 -1.40 -2.72
C HIS A 291 28.45 -1.92 -1.32
N ILE A 292 28.24 -3.21 -1.25
CA ILE A 292 28.02 -4.00 -0.06
C ILE A 292 29.06 -5.09 -0.06
N GLY A 293 29.81 -5.19 1.00
CA GLY A 293 30.89 -6.15 1.06
C GLY A 293 31.37 -6.42 2.47
N GLY A 294 32.32 -7.31 2.56
CA GLY A 294 32.86 -7.72 3.85
C GLY A 294 34.07 -8.63 3.71
N ASN A 295 34.22 -9.65 4.58
CA ASN A 295 35.40 -10.48 4.59
C ASN A 295 35.32 -11.73 3.68
N ALA A 296 34.19 -11.93 2.95
CA ALA A 296 34.01 -13.08 2.07
C ALA A 296 33.27 -12.67 0.79
N SER A 297 32.11 -13.21 0.49
CA SER A 297 31.38 -12.89 -0.75
C SER A 297 30.03 -12.23 -0.43
N ALA A 298 29.69 -11.22 -1.23
CA ALA A 298 28.34 -10.65 -1.29
C ALA A 298 27.88 -10.49 -2.74
N GLU A 299 26.59 -10.71 -3.00
CA GLU A 299 25.96 -10.54 -4.31
C GLU A 299 24.60 -9.86 -4.16
N ALA A 300 24.25 -8.96 -5.07
CA ALA A 300 22.92 -8.35 -5.17
C ALA A 300 22.19 -8.94 -6.38
N SER A 301 21.39 -9.96 -6.15
CA SER A 301 20.72 -10.75 -7.19
C SER A 301 19.51 -10.05 -7.78
N SER A 302 18.87 -9.15 -7.05
CA SER A 302 17.65 -8.46 -7.49
C SER A 302 17.55 -7.04 -6.94
N ILE A 303 17.12 -6.11 -7.79
CA ILE A 303 16.79 -4.73 -7.42
C ILE A 303 15.42 -4.36 -7.96
N LEU A 304 14.61 -3.72 -7.12
CA LEU A 304 13.30 -3.18 -7.44
C LEU A 304 13.18 -1.76 -6.92
N ILE A 305 12.23 -1.01 -7.44
CA ILE A 305 11.91 0.34 -6.98
C ILE A 305 10.48 0.29 -6.44
N ASP A 306 10.29 0.69 -5.19
CA ASP A 306 8.97 0.75 -4.59
C ASP A 306 8.19 2.02 -5.05
N THR A 307 6.93 2.11 -4.66
CA THR A 307 6.05 3.25 -5.03
C THR A 307 6.49 4.58 -4.44
N SER A 308 7.37 4.55 -3.43
CA SER A 308 7.97 5.74 -2.80
C SER A 308 9.29 6.15 -3.47
N GLY A 309 9.79 5.32 -4.39
CA GLY A 309 11.07 5.51 -5.08
C GLY A 309 12.27 4.94 -4.32
N ASN A 310 12.05 4.19 -3.24
CA ASN A 310 13.13 3.50 -2.53
C ASN A 310 13.57 2.24 -3.29
N LEU A 311 14.81 1.85 -3.04
CA LEU A 311 15.44 0.69 -3.66
C LEU A 311 15.29 -0.52 -2.73
N GLN A 312 14.60 -1.52 -3.22
CA GLN A 312 14.49 -2.82 -2.57
C GLN A 312 15.50 -3.78 -3.21
N ILE A 313 16.47 -4.20 -2.46
CA ILE A 313 17.56 -5.06 -2.94
C ILE A 313 17.50 -6.37 -2.17
N ALA A 314 17.57 -7.46 -2.90
CA ALA A 314 17.65 -8.79 -2.32
C ALA A 314 18.92 -9.47 -2.85
N GLY A 315 19.67 -10.08 -1.95
CA GLY A 315 20.92 -10.72 -2.28
C GLY A 315 21.34 -11.77 -1.26
N SER A 316 22.54 -12.29 -1.43
CA SER A 316 23.11 -13.31 -0.55
C SER A 316 24.53 -12.95 -0.18
N PHE A 317 24.95 -13.33 1.02
CA PHE A 317 26.31 -13.06 1.49
C PHE A 317 26.86 -14.23 2.33
N SER A 318 28.17 -14.33 2.40
CA SER A 318 28.90 -15.27 3.26
C SER A 318 29.86 -14.51 4.15
N GLY A 319 30.25 -15.11 5.26
CA GLY A 319 31.10 -14.47 6.25
C GLY A 319 30.45 -13.24 6.90
N THR A 320 31.21 -12.18 7.17
CA THR A 320 30.68 -10.93 7.72
C THR A 320 30.64 -9.86 6.64
N ALA A 321 29.46 -9.28 6.39
CA ALA A 321 29.27 -8.21 5.45
C ALA A 321 28.68 -6.97 6.14
N ASP A 322 29.12 -5.79 5.71
CA ASP A 322 28.49 -4.51 6.04
C ASP A 322 27.34 -4.26 5.06
N LEU A 323 26.11 -4.24 5.56
CA LEU A 323 24.93 -4.03 4.75
C LEU A 323 24.51 -2.54 4.63
N ASP A 324 25.25 -1.62 5.24
CA ASP A 324 25.08 -0.18 5.02
C ASP A 324 26.09 0.30 3.97
N PRO A 325 25.67 0.64 2.75
CA PRO A 325 26.58 1.15 1.71
C PRO A 325 27.00 2.61 1.93
N GLY A 326 26.65 3.20 3.08
CA GLY A 326 27.04 4.54 3.51
C GLY A 326 28.30 4.53 4.39
N PRO A 327 28.55 5.63 5.13
CA PRO A 327 29.69 5.72 6.04
C PRO A 327 29.46 5.06 7.41
N ALA A 328 28.23 4.68 7.73
CA ALA A 328 27.90 3.93 8.94
C ALA A 328 28.12 2.44 8.70
N VAL A 329 28.13 1.65 9.77
CA VAL A 329 28.43 0.23 9.70
C VAL A 329 27.25 -0.57 10.22
N PHE A 330 26.74 -1.49 9.39
CA PHE A 330 25.67 -2.41 9.77
C PHE A 330 26.07 -3.87 9.47
N ASN A 331 27.02 -4.36 10.26
CA ASN A 331 27.60 -5.69 10.09
C ASN A 331 26.59 -6.81 10.38
N ARG A 332 26.56 -7.79 9.48
CA ARG A 332 25.89 -9.07 9.66
C ARG A 332 26.87 -10.21 9.35
N THR A 333 26.75 -11.30 10.07
CA THR A 333 27.58 -12.51 9.87
C THR A 333 26.67 -13.66 9.48
N SER A 334 26.96 -14.32 8.37
CA SER A 334 26.17 -15.47 7.91
C SER A 334 26.23 -16.61 8.94
N LEU A 335 25.09 -17.27 9.14
CA LEU A 335 24.92 -18.40 10.05
C LEU A 335 25.40 -19.71 9.43
N GLY A 336 25.46 -19.76 8.11
CA GLY A 336 25.88 -20.89 7.29
C GLY A 336 26.88 -20.50 6.20
N ALA A 337 26.86 -21.22 5.08
CA ALA A 337 27.73 -20.92 3.95
C ALA A 337 27.32 -19.60 3.26
N PHE A 338 26.02 -19.41 3.03
CA PHE A 338 25.42 -18.17 2.54
C PHE A 338 24.11 -17.93 3.26
N ASP A 339 23.84 -16.68 3.60
CA ASP A 339 22.56 -16.20 4.09
C ASP A 339 21.98 -15.16 3.12
N LEU A 340 20.66 -14.98 3.14
CA LEU A 340 19.98 -13.93 2.42
C LEU A 340 20.13 -12.59 3.14
N TYR A 341 20.17 -11.50 2.39
CA TYR A 341 19.90 -10.18 2.92
C TYR A 341 18.83 -9.46 2.10
N LEU A 342 18.01 -8.69 2.81
CA LEU A 342 17.07 -7.73 2.23
C LEU A 342 17.53 -6.35 2.67
N LEU A 343 17.68 -5.43 1.73
CA LEU A 343 18.19 -4.10 1.97
C LEU A 343 17.25 -3.07 1.34
N ASN A 344 16.90 -2.05 2.09
CA ASN A 344 16.15 -0.91 1.60
C ASN A 344 17.02 0.35 1.70
N LEU A 345 17.15 1.04 0.55
CA LEU A 345 17.83 2.33 0.44
C LEU A 345 16.86 3.37 -0.08
N ASP A 346 17.07 4.64 0.24
CA ASP A 346 16.36 5.72 -0.43
C ASP A 346 16.82 5.88 -1.90
N ALA A 347 16.15 6.73 -2.67
CA ALA A 347 16.48 6.99 -4.08
C ALA A 347 17.89 7.57 -4.30
N SER A 348 18.56 8.05 -3.23
CA SER A 348 19.93 8.56 -3.22
C SER A 348 20.94 7.49 -2.78
N GLY A 349 20.47 6.28 -2.45
CA GLY A 349 21.29 5.18 -1.98
C GLY A 349 21.70 5.28 -0.50
N ASN A 350 20.95 6.03 0.31
CA ASN A 350 21.17 6.05 1.76
C ASN A 350 20.41 4.89 2.42
N PHE A 351 21.03 4.32 3.43
CA PHE A 351 20.50 3.20 4.19
C PHE A 351 19.18 3.56 4.92
N ILE A 352 18.17 2.69 4.78
CA ILE A 352 16.92 2.79 5.54
C ILE A 352 16.85 1.62 6.53
N TRP A 353 16.91 0.39 6.04
CA TRP A 353 16.96 -0.82 6.87
C TRP A 353 17.60 -1.98 6.10
N ALA A 354 18.11 -2.96 6.84
CA ALA A 354 18.50 -4.25 6.28
C ALA A 354 18.12 -5.40 7.23
N ASN A 355 17.73 -6.52 6.64
CA ASN A 355 17.43 -7.77 7.34
C ASN A 355 18.34 -8.89 6.82
N GLN A 356 18.77 -9.76 7.74
CA GLN A 356 19.41 -11.03 7.44
C GLN A 356 18.42 -12.16 7.68
N ILE A 357 18.39 -13.15 6.78
CA ILE A 357 17.57 -14.35 6.86
C ILE A 357 18.45 -15.51 6.48
N GLY A 358 18.50 -16.55 7.30
CA GLY A 358 19.35 -17.70 6.99
C GLY A 358 19.40 -18.74 8.10
N GLY A 359 20.13 -19.81 7.83
CA GLY A 359 20.34 -20.92 8.72
C GLY A 359 21.76 -21.47 8.59
N THR A 360 21.98 -22.70 9.04
CA THR A 360 23.33 -23.33 8.97
C THR A 360 23.71 -23.85 7.59
N GLY A 361 22.78 -23.77 6.62
CA GLY A 361 22.94 -24.25 5.26
C GLY A 361 23.50 -23.25 4.28
N THR A 362 23.08 -23.42 3.03
CA THR A 362 23.30 -22.47 1.93
C THR A 362 21.96 -21.91 1.51
N ASP A 363 21.79 -20.63 1.70
CA ASP A 363 20.54 -19.94 1.44
C ASP A 363 20.81 -18.81 0.45
N ARG A 364 20.13 -18.85 -0.72
CA ARG A 364 20.39 -17.91 -1.81
C ARG A 364 19.13 -17.31 -2.40
N VAL A 365 19.17 -16.01 -2.66
CA VAL A 365 18.16 -15.31 -3.45
C VAL A 365 18.45 -15.53 -4.93
N THR A 366 17.43 -15.82 -5.70
CA THR A 366 17.49 -15.77 -7.17
C THR A 366 16.82 -14.53 -7.73
N LYS A 367 15.58 -14.24 -7.33
CA LYS A 367 14.82 -13.07 -7.82
C LYS A 367 13.86 -12.54 -6.77
N SER A 368 13.44 -11.30 -7.00
CA SER A 368 12.34 -10.68 -6.23
C SER A 368 11.34 -9.96 -7.13
N ALA A 369 10.13 -9.78 -6.63
CA ALA A 369 9.05 -9.02 -7.24
C ALA A 369 8.40 -8.11 -6.18
N ILE A 370 7.66 -7.11 -6.63
CA ILE A 370 6.98 -6.16 -5.75
C ILE A 370 5.51 -6.04 -6.17
N ASP A 371 4.60 -6.04 -5.19
CA ASP A 371 3.19 -5.82 -5.48
C ASP A 371 2.83 -4.32 -5.45
N SER A 372 1.58 -3.99 -5.81
CA SER A 372 1.08 -2.61 -5.85
C SER A 372 1.03 -1.91 -4.48
N LEU A 373 1.13 -2.66 -3.39
CA LEU A 373 1.22 -2.16 -2.01
C LEU A 373 2.67 -1.95 -1.56
N GLY A 374 3.64 -2.31 -2.40
CA GLY A 374 5.06 -2.26 -2.10
C GLY A 374 5.59 -3.45 -1.31
N ASN A 375 4.78 -4.51 -1.08
CA ASN A 375 5.31 -5.71 -0.43
C ASN A 375 6.28 -6.43 -1.38
N LEU A 376 7.37 -6.90 -0.79
CA LEU A 376 8.42 -7.60 -1.51
C LEU A 376 8.17 -9.11 -1.45
N TYR A 377 8.25 -9.76 -2.61
CA TYR A 377 8.22 -11.20 -2.78
C TYR A 377 9.59 -11.66 -3.23
N ILE A 378 10.13 -12.65 -2.58
CA ILE A 378 11.48 -13.16 -2.83
C ILE A 378 11.39 -14.67 -3.05
N THR A 379 12.12 -15.16 -4.03
CA THR A 379 12.32 -16.60 -4.25
C THR A 379 13.80 -16.93 -4.35
N GLY A 380 14.10 -18.17 -4.10
CA GLY A 380 15.44 -18.73 -4.18
C GLY A 380 15.48 -20.15 -3.66
N THR A 381 16.63 -20.56 -3.18
CA THR A 381 16.85 -21.88 -2.59
C THR A 381 17.38 -21.77 -1.17
N PHE A 382 17.00 -22.73 -0.33
CA PHE A 382 17.55 -22.86 1.01
C PHE A 382 17.81 -24.33 1.35
N SER A 383 18.73 -24.55 2.24
CA SER A 383 19.05 -25.90 2.75
C SER A 383 19.13 -25.91 4.28
N SER A 384 18.83 -27.05 4.89
CA SER A 384 18.74 -27.19 6.35
C SER A 384 17.57 -26.38 6.94
N THR A 385 17.69 -25.91 8.18
CA THR A 385 16.65 -25.11 8.85
C THR A 385 16.99 -23.63 8.77
N VAL A 386 16.05 -22.83 8.27
CA VAL A 386 16.13 -21.38 8.13
C VAL A 386 15.01 -20.72 8.89
N ASP A 387 15.34 -19.66 9.65
CA ASP A 387 14.39 -18.74 10.22
C ASP A 387 14.08 -17.64 9.19
N PHE A 388 12.85 -17.64 8.66
CA PHE A 388 12.42 -16.68 7.65
C PHE A 388 11.82 -15.39 8.23
N ASP A 389 11.59 -15.31 9.54
CA ASP A 389 11.16 -14.06 10.20
C ASP A 389 12.37 -13.33 10.80
N PRO A 390 12.80 -12.20 10.22
CA PRO A 390 13.89 -11.42 10.77
C PRO A 390 13.54 -10.68 12.07
N GLY A 391 12.28 -10.81 12.53
CA GLY A 391 11.80 -10.24 13.77
C GLY A 391 12.09 -11.10 15.00
N PRO A 392 11.48 -10.80 16.16
CA PRO A 392 11.76 -11.52 17.41
C PRO A 392 11.06 -12.89 17.50
N ASN A 393 10.14 -13.22 16.58
CA ASN A 393 9.37 -14.47 16.63
C ASN A 393 9.82 -15.39 15.49
N PRO A 394 10.54 -16.48 15.77
CA PRO A 394 11.10 -17.30 14.70
C PRO A 394 10.01 -18.00 13.88
N PHE A 395 10.19 -18.00 12.56
CA PHE A 395 9.42 -18.76 11.59
C PHE A 395 10.30 -19.77 10.85
N ASN A 396 10.59 -20.88 11.52
CA ASN A 396 11.50 -21.89 11.03
C ASN A 396 10.88 -22.77 9.94
N GLN A 397 11.59 -22.96 8.83
CA GLN A 397 11.33 -23.98 7.84
C GLN A 397 12.59 -24.83 7.63
N THR A 398 12.39 -26.10 7.37
CA THR A 398 13.48 -27.06 7.15
C THR A 398 13.33 -27.71 5.77
N SER A 399 14.37 -27.69 4.97
CA SER A 399 14.35 -28.36 3.66
C SER A 399 14.12 -29.87 3.80
N ASN A 400 13.34 -30.44 2.89
CA ASN A 400 12.90 -31.84 2.96
C ASN A 400 13.92 -32.86 2.42
N GLY A 401 15.00 -32.38 1.82
CA GLY A 401 16.01 -33.21 1.17
C GLY A 401 17.30 -32.47 0.95
N GLY A 402 17.58 -32.11 -0.29
CA GLY A 402 18.64 -31.18 -0.64
C GLY A 402 18.27 -29.73 -0.44
N ALA A 403 18.40 -28.93 -1.48
CA ALA A 403 17.93 -27.56 -1.50
C ALA A 403 16.45 -27.49 -1.92
N ASP A 404 15.62 -26.81 -1.15
CA ASP A 404 14.21 -26.55 -1.47
C ASP A 404 14.02 -25.08 -1.92
N ILE A 405 12.92 -24.84 -2.63
CA ILE A 405 12.53 -23.50 -3.01
C ILE A 405 11.85 -22.82 -1.83
N PHE A 406 12.17 -21.56 -1.59
CA PHE A 406 11.37 -20.72 -0.73
C PHE A 406 10.66 -19.63 -1.52
N PHE A 407 9.49 -19.23 -1.02
CA PHE A 407 8.80 -17.99 -1.36
C PHE A 407 8.59 -17.21 -0.06
N LEU A 408 9.10 -15.99 0.01
CA LEU A 408 9.03 -15.12 1.16
C LEU A 408 8.31 -13.84 0.79
N LYS A 409 7.42 -13.36 1.66
CA LYS A 409 6.80 -12.05 1.54
C LYS A 409 7.08 -11.22 2.77
N VAL A 410 7.56 -9.98 2.54
CA VAL A 410 7.78 -8.98 3.58
C VAL A 410 7.11 -7.65 3.20
N LYS A 411 6.78 -6.84 4.21
CA LYS A 411 6.27 -5.48 4.00
C LYS A 411 7.36 -4.54 3.46
N PRO A 412 7.01 -3.35 2.95
CA PRO A 412 7.99 -2.32 2.59
C PRO A 412 8.91 -1.91 3.75
N THR A 413 8.47 -2.12 4.99
CA THR A 413 9.24 -1.87 6.22
C THR A 413 10.22 -2.99 6.60
N GLY A 414 10.25 -4.08 5.83
CA GLY A 414 11.06 -5.26 6.13
C GLY A 414 10.41 -6.26 7.10
N GLU A 415 9.21 -5.96 7.61
CA GLU A 415 8.49 -6.88 8.49
C GLU A 415 8.01 -8.11 7.75
N PHE A 416 8.15 -9.27 8.39
CA PHE A 416 7.69 -10.54 7.89
C PHE A 416 6.17 -10.58 7.71
N ILE A 417 5.71 -11.20 6.61
CA ILE A 417 4.30 -11.48 6.38
C ILE A 417 4.09 -13.00 6.36
N TRP A 418 4.78 -13.70 5.48
CA TRP A 418 4.78 -15.16 5.41
C TRP A 418 5.98 -15.69 4.64
N ALA A 419 6.35 -16.94 4.92
CA ALA A 419 7.22 -17.76 4.08
C ALA A 419 6.55 -19.09 3.75
N ARG A 420 6.86 -19.64 2.57
CA ARG A 420 6.37 -20.93 2.09
C ARG A 420 7.48 -21.65 1.37
N GLN A 421 7.53 -22.95 1.59
CA GLN A 421 8.45 -23.87 0.98
C GLN A 421 7.75 -24.64 -0.15
N VAL A 422 8.44 -24.87 -1.24
CA VAL A 422 8.10 -25.87 -2.25
C VAL A 422 9.29 -26.79 -2.38
N GLY A 423 9.06 -28.07 -2.13
CA GLY A 423 10.18 -29.00 -2.15
C GLY A 423 9.78 -30.45 -1.92
N GLY A 424 10.74 -31.31 -2.17
CA GLY A 424 10.65 -32.74 -2.03
C GLY A 424 11.91 -33.33 -1.43
N ILE A 425 12.22 -34.60 -1.77
CA ILE A 425 13.39 -35.30 -1.26
C ILE A 425 14.68 -35.05 -2.09
N SER A 426 14.61 -34.20 -3.11
CA SER A 426 15.72 -33.88 -4.03
C SER A 426 16.06 -32.40 -3.98
N ASP A 427 16.77 -31.92 -5.00
CA ASP A 427 17.05 -30.50 -5.17
C ASP A 427 15.98 -29.85 -6.05
N GLU A 428 15.40 -28.78 -5.58
CA GLU A 428 14.51 -27.91 -6.30
C GLU A 428 15.10 -26.49 -6.41
N ALA A 429 14.80 -25.78 -7.50
CA ALA A 429 15.31 -24.44 -7.74
C ALA A 429 14.20 -23.48 -8.21
N GLY A 430 14.00 -22.41 -7.46
CA GLY A 430 13.18 -21.28 -7.88
C GLY A 430 14.07 -20.26 -8.61
N PHE A 431 13.78 -20.01 -9.90
CA PHE A 431 14.63 -19.13 -10.70
C PHE A 431 14.06 -17.72 -10.87
N ASP A 432 12.73 -17.59 -10.96
CA ASP A 432 12.11 -16.28 -11.15
C ASP A 432 10.73 -16.20 -10.49
N ILE A 433 10.36 -14.96 -10.15
CA ILE A 433 9.09 -14.61 -9.51
C ILE A 433 8.58 -13.28 -10.06
N ILE A 434 7.29 -13.20 -10.30
CA ILE A 434 6.61 -11.96 -10.70
C ILE A 434 5.24 -11.88 -10.03
N THR A 435 4.77 -10.66 -9.80
CA THR A 435 3.41 -10.38 -9.31
C THR A 435 2.61 -9.63 -10.36
N ASP A 436 1.28 -9.84 -10.39
CA ASP A 436 0.36 -9.01 -11.16
C ASP A 436 -0.35 -7.97 -10.27
N ASN A 437 -1.08 -7.06 -10.91
CA ASN A 437 -1.79 -5.97 -10.23
C ASN A 437 -3.00 -6.44 -9.39
N THR A 438 -3.35 -7.72 -9.47
CA THR A 438 -4.50 -8.31 -8.77
C THR A 438 -4.11 -9.14 -7.55
N GLY A 439 -2.80 -9.21 -7.23
CA GLY A 439 -2.29 -9.95 -6.09
C GLY A 439 -1.91 -11.39 -6.36
N ASN A 440 -1.91 -11.81 -7.61
CA ASN A 440 -1.34 -13.11 -7.94
C ASN A 440 0.19 -13.04 -7.96
N MET A 441 0.82 -14.08 -7.47
CA MET A 441 2.23 -14.36 -7.58
C MET A 441 2.42 -15.53 -8.54
N TYR A 442 3.40 -15.42 -9.41
CA TYR A 442 3.79 -16.48 -10.34
C TYR A 442 5.25 -16.83 -10.12
N GLY A 443 5.55 -18.10 -10.02
CA GLY A 443 6.90 -18.62 -9.85
C GLY A 443 7.25 -19.62 -10.92
N VAL A 444 8.52 -19.69 -11.28
CA VAL A 444 9.05 -20.64 -12.26
C VAL A 444 10.40 -21.17 -11.81
N GLY A 445 10.70 -22.39 -12.22
CA GLY A 445 11.99 -23.03 -11.94
C GLY A 445 12.06 -24.47 -12.42
N GLY A 446 12.86 -25.27 -11.72
CA GLY A 446 13.02 -26.70 -11.94
C GLY A 446 12.81 -27.48 -10.64
N PHE A 447 12.27 -28.68 -10.74
CA PHE A 447 12.13 -29.61 -9.64
C PHE A 447 12.40 -31.05 -10.05
N GLN A 448 12.80 -31.84 -9.09
CA GLN A 448 13.13 -33.26 -9.30
C GLN A 448 12.21 -34.16 -8.50
N LYS A 449 11.99 -35.39 -8.97
CA LYS A 449 11.16 -36.39 -8.32
C LYS A 449 9.77 -35.85 -7.96
N THR A 450 9.36 -35.93 -6.69
CA THR A 450 8.05 -35.51 -6.22
C THR A 450 8.22 -34.32 -5.31
N ALA A 451 7.55 -33.20 -5.66
CA ALA A 451 7.50 -32.00 -4.84
C ALA A 451 6.06 -31.52 -4.67
N ASP A 452 5.77 -30.96 -3.49
CA ASP A 452 4.47 -30.38 -3.16
C ASP A 452 4.46 -28.89 -3.51
N PHE A 453 3.49 -28.47 -4.31
CA PHE A 453 3.33 -27.09 -4.81
C PHE A 453 2.19 -26.32 -4.13
N ASP A 454 1.44 -26.94 -3.21
CA ASP A 454 0.41 -26.24 -2.45
C ASP A 454 1.01 -25.60 -1.19
N PRO A 455 0.97 -24.25 -1.06
CA PRO A 455 1.54 -23.55 0.10
C PRO A 455 0.72 -23.70 1.39
N THR A 456 -0.39 -24.45 1.35
CA THR A 456 -1.32 -24.62 2.48
C THR A 456 -1.08 -25.98 3.15
N ALA A 457 -1.99 -26.38 4.04
CA ALA A 457 -1.96 -27.73 4.59
C ALA A 457 -2.50 -28.82 3.63
N ALA A 458 -3.02 -28.43 2.46
CA ALA A 458 -3.37 -29.37 1.40
C ALA A 458 -2.11 -29.76 0.62
N VAL A 459 -2.23 -30.77 -0.22
CA VAL A 459 -1.10 -31.35 -0.96
C VAL A 459 -1.43 -31.34 -2.45
N PHE A 460 -0.52 -30.75 -3.24
CA PHE A 460 -0.56 -30.80 -4.69
C PHE A 460 0.79 -31.29 -5.24
N ASN A 461 0.98 -32.58 -5.20
CA ASN A 461 2.21 -33.23 -5.68
C ASN A 461 2.29 -33.21 -7.20
N MET A 462 3.41 -32.71 -7.74
CA MET A 462 3.84 -32.99 -9.11
C MET A 462 5.04 -33.93 -9.08
N ILE A 463 5.16 -34.75 -10.11
CA ILE A 463 6.21 -35.75 -10.23
C ILE A 463 7.01 -35.44 -11.50
N ALA A 464 8.29 -35.16 -11.35
CA ALA A 464 9.23 -35.02 -12.47
C ALA A 464 9.59 -36.37 -13.07
N VAL A 465 9.94 -36.37 -14.35
CA VAL A 465 10.31 -37.60 -15.10
C VAL A 465 11.84 -37.70 -15.13
N ASP A 466 12.39 -38.49 -14.23
CA ASP A 466 13.83 -38.82 -14.06
C ASP A 466 14.74 -37.64 -13.67
N SER A 467 14.86 -36.61 -14.50
CA SER A 467 15.69 -35.41 -14.26
C SER A 467 14.83 -34.25 -13.78
N ALA A 468 15.33 -32.99 -13.81
CA ALA A 468 14.56 -31.82 -13.46
C ALA A 468 13.55 -31.49 -14.55
N ASP A 469 12.29 -31.24 -14.14
CA ASP A 469 11.22 -30.76 -14.98
C ASP A 469 10.90 -29.31 -14.64
N ILE A 470 10.36 -28.57 -15.60
CA ILE A 470 9.87 -27.22 -15.46
C ILE A 470 8.64 -27.24 -14.57
N TYR A 471 8.59 -26.34 -13.57
CA TYR A 471 7.32 -25.95 -12.96
C TYR A 471 6.97 -24.51 -13.30
N VAL A 472 5.67 -24.24 -13.40
CA VAL A 472 5.06 -22.90 -13.40
C VAL A 472 3.94 -22.93 -12.40
N LEU A 473 3.96 -22.02 -11.42
CA LEU A 473 2.91 -21.95 -10.40
C LEU A 473 2.26 -20.59 -10.36
N LYS A 474 1.02 -20.56 -9.89
CA LYS A 474 0.27 -19.37 -9.55
C LYS A 474 -0.30 -19.51 -8.16
N TRP A 475 0.05 -18.59 -7.29
CA TRP A 475 -0.57 -18.41 -5.99
C TRP A 475 -1.27 -17.07 -5.94
N PHE A 476 -2.28 -16.97 -5.10
CA PHE A 476 -3.02 -15.75 -4.90
C PHE A 476 -2.84 -15.22 -3.48
N ASN A 477 -2.52 -13.95 -3.35
CA ASN A 477 -2.45 -13.27 -2.06
C ASN A 477 -3.63 -12.31 -1.94
N CYS A 478 -4.33 -12.42 -0.83
CA CYS A 478 -5.40 -11.49 -0.52
C CYS A 478 -4.81 -10.18 -0.02
N PHE A 479 -5.01 -9.10 -0.75
CA PHE A 479 -4.50 -7.77 -0.35
C PHE A 479 -5.25 -7.19 0.84
N THR A 480 -6.55 -7.40 0.90
CA THR A 480 -7.39 -6.88 1.99
C THR A 480 -8.48 -7.89 2.32
N PRO A 481 -8.68 -8.22 3.60
CA PRO A 481 -9.87 -8.92 4.03
C PRO A 481 -11.11 -8.08 3.66
N THR A 482 -12.18 -8.74 3.25
CA THR A 482 -13.48 -8.07 3.16
C THR A 482 -14.06 -7.96 4.57
N TYR A 483 -14.68 -6.83 4.88
CA TYR A 483 -15.33 -6.58 6.17
C TYR A 483 -16.82 -6.46 5.97
N GLU A 484 -17.58 -7.22 6.74
CA GLU A 484 -19.03 -7.12 6.82
C GLU A 484 -19.43 -6.99 8.28
N THR A 485 -20.43 -6.15 8.57
CA THR A 485 -20.95 -6.00 9.92
C THR A 485 -22.44 -6.31 9.92
N ILE A 486 -22.80 -7.30 10.70
CA ILE A 486 -24.21 -7.65 11.00
C ILE A 486 -24.54 -7.11 12.38
N THR A 487 -25.64 -6.39 12.50
CA THR A 487 -26.21 -6.02 13.78
C THR A 487 -27.55 -6.74 13.91
N ASP A 488 -27.69 -7.54 14.96
CA ASP A 488 -28.90 -8.34 15.16
C ASP A 488 -29.29 -8.41 16.64
N THR A 489 -30.58 -8.72 16.85
CA THR A 489 -31.14 -8.83 18.18
C THR A 489 -31.96 -10.14 18.28
N ALA A 490 -31.68 -10.94 19.29
CA ALA A 490 -32.37 -12.21 19.48
C ALA A 490 -32.82 -12.43 20.93
N CYS A 491 -33.74 -13.38 21.09
CA CYS A 491 -34.21 -13.85 22.41
C CYS A 491 -33.60 -15.21 22.73
N GLY A 492 -32.69 -15.25 23.69
CA GLY A 492 -31.98 -16.47 24.04
C GLY A 492 -30.75 -16.70 23.14
N ASN A 493 -30.75 -17.79 22.38
CA ASN A 493 -29.60 -18.14 21.54
C ASN A 493 -29.76 -17.61 20.12
N TYR A 494 -28.64 -17.13 19.56
CA TYR A 494 -28.50 -16.73 18.16
C TYR A 494 -27.50 -17.64 17.45
N VAL A 495 -27.78 -18.08 16.25
CA VAL A 495 -26.90 -18.94 15.48
C VAL A 495 -26.48 -18.25 14.21
N LEU A 496 -25.16 -18.12 14.01
CA LEU A 496 -24.57 -17.56 12.79
C LEU A 496 -23.46 -18.49 12.29
N ASN A 497 -23.57 -18.94 11.04
CA ASN A 497 -22.60 -19.84 10.39
C ASN A 497 -22.24 -21.08 11.25
N GLY A 498 -23.26 -21.70 11.89
CA GLY A 498 -23.08 -22.88 12.71
C GLY A 498 -22.58 -22.64 14.14
N GLN A 499 -22.23 -21.41 14.49
CA GLN A 499 -21.82 -21.04 15.85
C GLN A 499 -22.97 -20.43 16.62
N THR A 500 -23.16 -20.87 17.88
CA THR A 500 -24.25 -20.39 18.77
C THR A 500 -23.73 -19.37 19.76
N TYR A 501 -24.43 -18.24 19.86
CA TYR A 501 -24.16 -17.15 20.80
C TYR A 501 -25.33 -17.01 21.79
N SER A 502 -25.02 -16.94 23.06
CA SER A 502 -26.02 -16.87 24.16
C SER A 502 -25.91 -15.58 24.98
N VAL A 503 -24.98 -14.70 24.66
CA VAL A 503 -24.72 -13.46 25.41
C VAL A 503 -24.62 -12.31 24.40
N SER A 504 -25.05 -11.10 24.82
CA SER A 504 -24.83 -9.89 24.03
C SER A 504 -23.35 -9.56 23.93
N GLY A 505 -22.91 -9.11 22.75
CA GLY A 505 -21.51 -8.76 22.55
C GLY A 505 -21.20 -8.52 21.08
N THR A 506 -19.98 -8.10 20.84
CA THR A 506 -19.41 -8.03 19.49
C THR A 506 -18.54 -9.27 19.27
N TYR A 507 -18.86 -10.03 18.23
CA TYR A 507 -18.17 -11.26 17.86
C TYR A 507 -17.61 -11.15 16.46
N THR A 508 -16.47 -11.77 16.23
CA THR A 508 -15.87 -11.82 14.90
C THR A 508 -15.75 -13.27 14.43
N GLN A 509 -16.12 -13.51 13.17
CA GLN A 509 -15.85 -14.73 12.45
C GLN A 509 -14.97 -14.46 11.25
N VAL A 510 -14.00 -15.33 11.01
CA VAL A 510 -13.21 -15.31 9.79
C VAL A 510 -13.77 -16.36 8.84
N LEU A 511 -14.25 -15.93 7.69
CA LEU A 511 -14.86 -16.76 6.65
C LEU A 511 -14.00 -16.63 5.38
N ILE A 512 -14.01 -17.65 4.55
CA ILE A 512 -13.36 -17.59 3.23
C ILE A 512 -14.40 -17.14 2.21
N ASN A 513 -14.15 -16.04 1.51
CA ASN A 513 -15.04 -15.55 0.46
C ASN A 513 -14.91 -16.36 -0.84
N SER A 514 -15.74 -16.07 -1.84
CA SER A 514 -15.80 -16.83 -3.11
C SER A 514 -14.50 -16.78 -3.94
N ILE A 515 -13.59 -15.86 -3.66
CA ILE A 515 -12.28 -15.76 -4.32
C ILE A 515 -11.15 -16.39 -3.49
N GLY A 516 -11.46 -16.93 -2.30
CA GLY A 516 -10.50 -17.60 -1.41
C GLY A 516 -9.78 -16.66 -0.44
N CYS A 517 -10.30 -15.46 -0.21
CA CYS A 517 -9.76 -14.50 0.75
C CYS A 517 -10.52 -14.53 2.08
N ASP A 518 -9.85 -14.13 3.14
CA ASP A 518 -10.49 -13.93 4.43
C ASP A 518 -11.58 -12.84 4.33
N SER A 519 -12.72 -13.12 4.90
CA SER A 519 -13.84 -12.23 5.10
C SER A 519 -14.05 -12.10 6.60
N ILE A 520 -13.89 -10.90 7.15
CA ILE A 520 -14.10 -10.66 8.58
C ILE A 520 -15.55 -10.22 8.77
N LEU A 521 -16.34 -11.12 9.33
CA LEU A 521 -17.72 -10.85 9.69
C LEU A 521 -17.78 -10.43 11.15
N THR A 522 -18.18 -9.19 11.41
CA THR A 522 -18.42 -8.68 12.76
C THR A 522 -19.91 -8.76 13.07
N LEU A 523 -20.26 -9.48 14.12
CA LEU A 523 -21.62 -9.56 14.63
C LEU A 523 -21.76 -8.72 15.89
N ASN A 524 -22.53 -7.64 15.82
CA ASN A 524 -22.98 -6.91 16.99
C ASN A 524 -24.32 -7.47 17.43
N LEU A 525 -24.30 -8.30 18.46
CA LEU A 525 -25.46 -9.07 18.92
C LEU A 525 -26.01 -8.52 20.23
N THR A 526 -27.31 -8.31 20.27
CA THR A 526 -28.03 -8.03 21.48
C THR A 526 -28.92 -9.22 21.81
N ILE A 527 -28.69 -9.85 22.96
CA ILE A 527 -29.53 -10.92 23.46
C ILE A 527 -30.45 -10.35 24.53
N ASN A 528 -31.73 -10.43 24.29
CA ASN A 528 -32.76 -10.03 25.23
C ASN A 528 -33.29 -11.25 26.03
N ASN A 529 -33.38 -11.10 27.35
CA ASN A 529 -33.93 -12.14 28.20
C ASN A 529 -35.44 -11.92 28.44
N ARG A 530 -36.21 -12.99 28.58
CA ARG A 530 -37.57 -12.93 29.07
C ARG A 530 -37.58 -12.32 30.47
N ALA A 531 -38.34 -11.28 30.68
CA ALA A 531 -38.50 -10.65 31.97
C ALA A 531 -39.91 -10.84 32.48
N PHE A 532 -40.03 -11.22 33.75
CA PHE A 532 -41.29 -11.19 34.51
C PHE A 532 -41.19 -10.05 35.51
N THR A 533 -42.03 -9.07 35.39
CA THR A 533 -42.00 -7.91 36.27
C THR A 533 -43.35 -7.70 36.91
N THR A 534 -43.36 -7.53 38.23
CA THR A 534 -44.58 -7.07 38.94
C THR A 534 -44.42 -5.58 39.19
N VAL A 535 -45.34 -4.81 38.70
CA VAL A 535 -45.38 -3.35 38.84
C VAL A 535 -46.51 -2.99 39.79
N ASN A 536 -46.17 -2.38 40.92
CA ASN A 536 -47.14 -1.73 41.78
C ASN A 536 -47.28 -0.29 41.32
N ALA A 537 -48.41 0.05 40.77
CA ALA A 537 -48.68 1.39 40.26
C ALA A 537 -49.76 2.09 41.08
N ALA A 538 -49.55 3.34 41.32
CA ALA A 538 -50.59 4.17 41.93
C ALA A 538 -50.74 5.40 41.04
N ILE A 539 -51.96 5.75 40.69
CA ILE A 539 -52.31 6.92 39.90
C ILE A 539 -53.30 7.79 40.68
N CYS A 540 -53.39 9.01 40.29
CA CYS A 540 -54.34 9.91 40.84
C CYS A 540 -55.64 9.94 40.02
N GLU A 541 -56.73 10.33 40.67
CA GLU A 541 -58.05 10.54 40.04
C GLU A 541 -57.86 11.41 38.75
N GLY A 542 -58.48 10.97 37.66
CA GLY A 542 -58.37 11.62 36.35
C GLY A 542 -57.17 11.16 35.50
N GLN A 543 -56.31 10.35 36.06
CA GLN A 543 -55.25 9.70 35.34
C GLN A 543 -55.63 8.29 34.88
N SER A 544 -55.00 7.84 33.81
CA SER A 544 -55.12 6.45 33.38
C SER A 544 -53.73 5.79 33.37
N TYR A 545 -53.68 4.52 33.67
CA TYR A 545 -52.50 3.71 33.60
C TYR A 545 -52.72 2.58 32.59
N TYR A 546 -51.78 2.43 31.66
CA TYR A 546 -51.89 1.39 30.67
C TYR A 546 -51.47 0.04 31.27
N ALA A 547 -52.41 -0.89 31.38
CA ALA A 547 -52.16 -2.24 31.84
C ALA A 547 -53.28 -3.18 31.37
N GLY A 548 -53.00 -4.44 31.16
CA GLY A 548 -53.99 -5.42 30.66
C GLY A 548 -54.48 -5.13 29.26
N GLY A 549 -53.61 -4.60 28.38
CA GLY A 549 -53.94 -4.28 26.99
C GLY A 549 -54.77 -3.04 26.79
N GLY A 550 -54.98 -2.21 27.85
CA GLY A 550 -55.80 -0.99 27.79
C GLY A 550 -55.49 0.02 28.89
N TYR A 551 -56.06 1.24 28.75
CA TYR A 551 -55.95 2.29 29.76
C TYR A 551 -56.91 2.06 30.91
N GLN A 552 -56.36 1.89 32.11
CA GLN A 552 -57.10 1.61 33.32
C GLN A 552 -57.21 2.89 34.17
N ILE A 553 -58.42 3.11 34.69
CA ILE A 553 -58.75 4.27 35.56
C ILE A 553 -59.30 3.81 36.92
N VAL A 554 -59.35 2.52 37.17
CA VAL A 554 -59.87 1.87 38.36
C VAL A 554 -58.81 1.04 39.04
N SER A 555 -58.78 0.96 40.34
CA SER A 555 -57.86 0.10 41.09
C SER A 555 -58.09 -1.39 40.75
N GLY A 556 -57.03 -2.13 40.48
CA GLY A 556 -57.15 -3.56 40.10
C GLY A 556 -55.82 -4.22 39.79
N ILE A 557 -55.81 -5.50 39.39
CA ILE A 557 -54.66 -6.26 38.91
C ILE A 557 -54.82 -6.52 37.41
N TYR A 558 -53.83 -6.13 36.64
CA TYR A 558 -53.83 -6.20 35.17
C TYR A 558 -52.60 -6.95 34.68
N LEU A 559 -52.75 -7.77 33.63
CA LEU A 559 -51.69 -8.54 33.00
C LEU A 559 -51.47 -8.08 31.56
N ASP A 560 -50.22 -7.74 31.22
CA ASP A 560 -49.80 -7.42 29.88
C ASP A 560 -48.78 -8.44 29.40
N THR A 561 -49.02 -9.02 28.24
CA THR A 561 -48.04 -9.76 27.48
C THR A 561 -47.51 -8.86 26.37
N LEU A 562 -46.26 -8.43 26.45
CA LEU A 562 -45.63 -7.60 25.48
C LEU A 562 -44.82 -8.46 24.52
N LEU A 563 -45.21 -8.45 23.25
CA LEU A 563 -44.32 -8.91 22.18
C LEU A 563 -43.36 -7.76 21.88
N THR A 564 -42.08 -7.94 22.22
CA THR A 564 -41.05 -7.03 21.72
C THR A 564 -40.89 -7.20 20.22
N THR A 565 -40.44 -6.17 19.51
CA THR A 565 -40.08 -6.27 18.07
C THR A 565 -39.04 -7.32 17.79
N ALA A 566 -38.35 -7.79 18.80
CA ALA A 566 -37.37 -8.89 18.77
C ALA A 566 -37.97 -10.27 19.12
N GLY A 567 -39.31 -10.36 19.28
CA GLY A 567 -39.99 -11.65 19.50
C GLY A 567 -39.84 -12.24 20.92
N CYS A 568 -39.37 -11.42 21.91
CA CYS A 568 -39.24 -11.87 23.30
C CYS A 568 -40.51 -11.51 24.07
N ASP A 569 -41.21 -12.51 24.57
CA ASP A 569 -42.38 -12.32 25.44
C ASP A 569 -41.92 -11.88 26.84
N SER A 570 -42.47 -10.76 27.30
CA SER A 570 -42.34 -10.31 28.69
C SER A 570 -43.74 -10.20 29.31
N VAL A 571 -43.92 -10.69 30.52
CA VAL A 571 -45.19 -10.59 31.26
C VAL A 571 -45.03 -9.57 32.37
N ILE A 572 -45.83 -8.51 32.27
CA ILE A 572 -45.90 -7.49 33.28
C ILE A 572 -47.21 -7.66 34.04
N THR A 573 -47.12 -7.84 35.37
CA THR A 573 -48.27 -7.84 36.25
C THR A 573 -48.38 -6.47 36.93
N THR A 574 -49.39 -5.72 36.61
CA THR A 574 -49.60 -4.40 37.19
C THR A 574 -50.68 -4.42 38.29
N ILE A 575 -50.33 -3.99 39.52
CA ILE A 575 -51.26 -3.76 40.63
C ILE A 575 -51.48 -2.25 40.71
N LEU A 576 -52.66 -1.81 40.29
CA LEU A 576 -52.99 -0.39 40.19
C LEU A 576 -53.84 0.09 41.36
N LEU A 577 -53.46 1.23 41.98
CA LEU A 577 -54.19 1.96 42.99
C LEU A 577 -54.49 3.40 42.48
N VAL A 578 -55.75 3.83 42.50
CA VAL A 578 -56.17 5.16 42.10
C VAL A 578 -56.46 6.05 43.34
N ARG A 579 -55.89 7.22 43.42
CA ARG A 579 -55.92 8.14 44.54
C ARG A 579 -56.53 9.51 44.14
N PRO A 580 -57.16 10.27 45.02
CA PRO A 580 -57.76 11.61 44.70
C PRO A 580 -56.70 12.67 44.50
N ALA A 581 -56.99 13.68 43.64
CA ALA A 581 -56.06 14.75 43.25
C ALA A 581 -56.18 16.04 44.19
N PRO A 582 -55.01 16.73 44.43
CA PRO A 582 -54.99 18.00 45.17
C PRO A 582 -55.53 19.20 44.38
N LYS A 583 -55.74 20.40 45.00
CA LYS A 583 -56.30 21.58 44.36
C LYS A 583 -55.47 22.85 44.64
N PRO A 584 -54.42 23.16 43.90
CA PRO A 584 -53.64 24.41 44.04
C PRO A 584 -54.36 25.64 43.49
N ASN A 585 -53.92 26.89 43.89
CA ASN A 585 -54.41 28.15 43.36
C ASN A 585 -53.37 29.29 43.38
N LEU A 586 -52.92 29.80 42.19
CA LEU A 586 -51.92 30.84 42.00
C LEU A 586 -52.43 32.25 41.81
N GLY A 587 -53.80 32.40 41.67
CA GLY A 587 -54.41 33.70 41.36
C GLY A 587 -54.33 34.12 39.86
N PRO A 588 -54.80 35.30 39.50
CA PRO A 588 -54.95 35.75 38.12
C PRO A 588 -53.63 36.15 37.43
N ASP A 589 -53.65 36.13 36.12
CA ASP A 589 -52.55 36.53 35.26
C ASP A 589 -52.02 37.94 35.50
N LYS A 590 -50.66 38.13 35.29
CA LYS A 590 -49.97 39.43 35.52
C LYS A 590 -48.99 39.77 34.42
N ARG A 591 -48.58 41.01 34.35
CA ARG A 591 -47.43 41.47 33.51
C ARG A 591 -46.30 41.94 34.43
N LEU A 592 -45.09 41.69 34.12
CA LEU A 592 -43.87 42.14 34.82
C LEU A 592 -43.03 43.00 33.89
N CYS A 593 -42.36 43.99 34.48
CA CYS A 593 -41.32 44.72 33.82
C CYS A 593 -39.96 44.23 34.31
N GLN A 594 -38.92 44.43 33.53
CA GLN A 594 -37.54 44.00 33.84
C GLN A 594 -37.07 44.51 35.21
N GLY A 595 -36.52 43.63 36.03
CA GLY A 595 -36.08 43.90 37.40
C GLY A 595 -37.11 43.74 38.48
N ASN A 596 -38.39 43.50 38.12
CA ASN A 596 -39.47 43.21 39.05
C ASN A 596 -39.74 41.70 39.09
N PHE A 597 -40.14 41.24 40.24
CA PHE A 597 -40.54 39.87 40.47
C PHE A 597 -41.90 39.80 41.19
N TYR A 598 -42.59 38.68 41.04
CA TYR A 598 -43.85 38.41 41.75
C TYR A 598 -43.75 37.06 42.47
N ASN A 599 -44.03 37.05 43.77
CA ASN A 599 -43.99 35.83 44.55
C ASN A 599 -45.38 35.12 44.50
N LEU A 600 -45.36 33.90 43.96
CA LEU A 600 -46.50 33.03 43.82
C LEU A 600 -46.57 32.04 44.99
N SER A 601 -47.77 31.77 45.51
CA SER A 601 -47.98 30.74 46.56
C SER A 601 -49.26 29.96 46.30
N PRO A 602 -49.19 28.69 45.96
CA PRO A 602 -50.33 27.86 45.56
C PRO A 602 -51.18 27.27 46.73
N GLY A 603 -50.80 27.52 47.99
CA GLY A 603 -51.37 26.87 49.20
C GLY A 603 -50.41 25.90 49.88
N ILE A 604 -50.83 25.12 50.87
CA ILE A 604 -49.95 24.21 51.63
C ILE A 604 -50.11 22.76 51.09
N PHE A 605 -49.04 22.23 50.53
CA PHE A 605 -48.96 20.83 49.99
C PHE A 605 -47.67 20.17 50.45
N ASN A 606 -47.52 18.88 50.15
CA ASN A 606 -46.35 18.13 50.53
C ASN A 606 -45.08 18.49 49.73
N SER A 607 -45.28 18.82 48.45
CA SER A 607 -44.20 19.38 47.62
C SER A 607 -44.77 20.25 46.49
N TYR A 608 -43.92 21.04 45.93
CA TYR A 608 -44.21 21.98 44.88
C TYR A 608 -43.22 21.75 43.73
N LEU A 609 -43.66 21.84 42.52
CA LEU A 609 -42.85 21.84 41.34
C LEU A 609 -43.32 22.95 40.41
N TRP A 610 -42.49 23.95 40.28
CA TRP A 610 -42.73 25.03 39.39
C TRP A 610 -42.25 24.68 37.99
N GLN A 611 -42.61 25.48 37.00
CA GLN A 611 -42.26 25.29 35.58
C GLN A 611 -40.76 25.24 35.32
N ASP A 612 -39.92 25.69 36.24
CA ASP A 612 -38.47 25.67 36.21
C ASP A 612 -37.81 24.56 37.06
N ASN A 613 -38.66 23.66 37.59
CA ASN A 613 -38.30 22.58 38.49
C ASN A 613 -37.89 23.04 39.91
N SER A 614 -38.10 24.32 40.27
CA SER A 614 -37.94 24.76 41.66
C SER A 614 -39.06 24.16 42.54
N VAL A 615 -38.71 23.91 43.82
CA VAL A 615 -39.56 23.11 44.75
C VAL A 615 -39.95 23.91 46.02
N GLN A 616 -39.72 25.19 46.02
CA GLN A 616 -40.10 26.02 47.19
C GLN A 616 -41.64 26.23 47.27
N PRO A 617 -42.17 26.44 48.43
CA PRO A 617 -43.59 26.67 48.58
C PRO A 617 -44.10 28.01 47.95
N THR A 618 -43.15 28.85 47.60
CA THR A 618 -43.38 30.12 46.88
C THR A 618 -42.41 30.22 45.70
N TYR A 619 -42.82 30.90 44.65
CA TYR A 619 -41.99 31.11 43.45
C TYR A 619 -41.94 32.58 43.07
N THR A 620 -40.75 33.04 42.70
CA THR A 620 -40.57 34.42 42.23
C THR A 620 -40.65 34.47 40.71
N ALA A 621 -41.71 35.04 40.20
CA ALA A 621 -41.92 35.21 38.78
C ALA A 621 -41.20 36.47 38.29
N ASN A 622 -40.24 36.30 37.38
CA ASN A 622 -39.36 37.37 36.86
C ASN A 622 -39.22 37.39 35.33
N ASN A 623 -39.93 36.52 34.62
CA ASN A 623 -39.90 36.44 33.16
C ASN A 623 -41.30 36.44 32.53
N ILE A 624 -41.39 36.80 31.23
CA ILE A 624 -42.63 36.57 30.46
C ILE A 624 -42.84 35.07 30.34
N GLY A 625 -44.06 34.66 30.51
CA GLY A 625 -44.41 33.28 30.31
C GLY A 625 -45.46 32.79 31.23
N GLN A 626 -45.76 31.56 31.07
CA GLN A 626 -46.67 30.82 31.92
C GLN A 626 -45.90 30.40 33.17
N TYR A 627 -46.41 30.75 34.33
CA TYR A 627 -45.96 30.23 35.60
C TYR A 627 -46.95 29.16 36.03
N ARG A 628 -46.45 28.02 36.17
CA ARG A 628 -47.22 26.80 36.47
C ARG A 628 -46.61 26.13 37.69
N VAL A 629 -47.43 25.90 38.66
CA VAL A 629 -47.04 25.06 39.77
C VAL A 629 -47.77 23.74 39.69
N THR A 630 -47.08 22.68 39.80
CA THR A 630 -47.63 21.38 40.09
C THR A 630 -47.41 21.11 41.57
N VAL A 631 -48.45 20.91 42.29
CA VAL A 631 -48.39 20.54 43.73
C VAL A 631 -48.57 19.03 43.88
N THR A 632 -47.92 18.47 44.84
CA THR A 632 -48.04 17.04 45.16
C THR A 632 -48.53 16.90 46.59
N ASP A 633 -49.50 16.04 46.81
CA ASP A 633 -49.98 15.70 48.14
C ASP A 633 -49.13 14.58 48.77
N ALA A 634 -49.55 14.17 50.01
CA ALA A 634 -48.84 13.10 50.73
C ALA A 634 -48.96 11.73 50.03
N ASN A 635 -49.78 11.58 49.01
CA ASN A 635 -50.01 10.39 48.21
C ASN A 635 -49.31 10.46 46.84
N ASN A 636 -48.52 11.49 46.61
CA ASN A 636 -47.90 11.83 45.31
C ASN A 636 -48.90 12.15 44.18
N CYS A 637 -50.14 12.49 44.50
CA CYS A 637 -51.09 13.01 43.52
C CYS A 637 -50.79 14.43 43.20
N GLN A 638 -50.79 14.75 41.95
CA GLN A 638 -50.43 16.07 41.44
C GLN A 638 -51.65 16.76 40.85
N ALA A 639 -51.72 18.04 41.09
CA ALA A 639 -52.58 18.93 40.36
C ALA A 639 -51.83 20.22 40.05
N THR A 640 -52.21 20.85 39.00
CA THR A 640 -51.53 21.99 38.45
C THR A 640 -52.43 23.19 38.41
N ASP A 641 -51.89 24.34 38.79
CA ASP A 641 -52.49 25.63 38.52
C ASP A 641 -51.51 26.51 37.75
N THR A 642 -52.01 27.43 36.99
CA THR A 642 -51.24 28.27 36.09
C THR A 642 -51.63 29.74 36.14
N MET A 643 -50.61 30.55 36.09
CA MET A 643 -50.71 32.02 35.97
C MET A 643 -49.73 32.50 34.88
N TYR A 644 -50.02 33.53 34.16
CA TYR A 644 -49.21 34.09 33.12
C TYR A 644 -48.58 35.45 33.50
N ILE A 645 -47.27 35.57 33.23
CA ILE A 645 -46.59 36.85 33.09
C ILE A 645 -46.62 37.21 31.60
N LEU A 646 -47.37 38.21 31.22
CA LEU A 646 -47.75 38.48 29.83
C LEU A 646 -46.72 39.26 29.02
N ALA A 647 -45.69 39.87 29.63
CA ALA A 647 -44.62 40.56 28.90
C ALA A 647 -43.37 40.82 29.77
N ILE A 648 -42.22 40.54 29.26
CA ILE A 648 -40.84 40.98 29.66
C ILE A 648 -39.99 41.02 28.42
N ASP A 649 -39.16 42.05 28.27
CA ASP A 649 -38.28 42.18 27.12
C ASP A 649 -36.90 41.55 27.42
N THR A 650 -36.37 40.73 26.50
CA THR A 650 -35.06 40.05 26.61
C THR A 650 -34.22 40.27 25.37
N LEU A 651 -32.89 40.26 25.53
CA LEU A 651 -31.97 40.32 24.44
C LEU A 651 -31.84 39.00 23.68
N PRO A 652 -31.81 39.04 22.37
CA PRO A 652 -31.45 37.86 21.58
C PRO A 652 -29.99 37.47 21.76
N ALA A 653 -29.72 36.19 21.68
CA ALA A 653 -28.36 35.61 21.59
C ALA A 653 -27.93 35.49 20.13
N ASN A 654 -26.68 35.24 19.90
CA ASN A 654 -26.07 34.97 18.56
C ASN A 654 -26.01 36.20 17.64
N PHE A 655 -25.55 37.34 18.18
CA PHE A 655 -25.30 38.54 17.40
C PHE A 655 -23.88 38.69 16.87
N LEU A 656 -23.00 37.78 17.19
CA LEU A 656 -21.67 37.66 16.58
C LEU A 656 -21.69 36.67 15.39
N PRO A 657 -20.83 36.88 14.38
CA PRO A 657 -20.68 35.92 13.28
C PRO A 657 -20.19 34.58 13.81
N PRO A 658 -20.42 33.49 13.07
CA PRO A 658 -19.95 32.15 13.47
C PRO A 658 -18.42 32.09 13.58
N ASP A 659 -17.95 31.12 14.36
CA ASP A 659 -16.52 30.81 14.49
C ASP A 659 -15.88 30.61 13.12
N GLN A 660 -14.70 31.20 12.87
CA GLN A 660 -14.04 31.15 11.58
C GLN A 660 -12.50 31.14 11.67
N PRO A 661 -11.82 30.62 10.64
CA PRO A 661 -10.37 30.59 10.64
C PRO A 661 -9.78 31.99 10.39
N LEU A 662 -8.72 32.33 11.12
CA LEU A 662 -7.94 33.55 10.93
C LEU A 662 -6.58 33.20 10.26
N CYS A 663 -6.41 33.63 9.03
CA CYS A 663 -5.14 33.47 8.31
C CYS A 663 -4.03 34.33 8.93
N TYR A 664 -2.80 33.82 8.99
CA TYR A 664 -1.66 34.55 9.50
C TYR A 664 -1.43 35.87 8.77
N GLY A 665 -1.34 36.98 9.53
CA GLY A 665 -1.13 38.31 8.98
C GLY A 665 -2.39 39.00 8.39
N LYS A 666 -3.57 38.40 8.55
CA LYS A 666 -4.86 39.00 8.20
C LYS A 666 -5.53 39.56 9.45
N ILE A 667 -6.31 40.61 9.27
CA ILE A 667 -7.16 41.23 10.29
C ILE A 667 -8.60 40.85 9.94
N LEU A 668 -9.37 40.49 10.94
CA LEU A 668 -10.81 40.28 10.82
C LEU A 668 -11.55 41.43 11.53
N ASP A 669 -12.36 42.14 10.79
CA ASP A 669 -13.22 43.21 11.32
C ASP A 669 -14.62 42.64 11.59
N ILE A 670 -15.11 42.86 12.80
CA ILE A 670 -16.46 42.48 13.22
C ILE A 670 -17.21 43.71 13.63
N SER A 671 -18.43 43.87 13.11
CA SER A 671 -19.32 44.98 13.45
C SER A 671 -20.70 44.44 13.86
N VAL A 672 -21.21 44.91 14.98
CA VAL A 672 -22.49 44.48 15.56
C VAL A 672 -23.33 45.74 15.86
N PRO A 673 -24.12 46.24 14.91
CA PRO A 673 -24.98 47.44 15.14
C PRO A 673 -26.28 47.05 15.89
N GLY A 674 -26.99 48.05 16.44
CA GLY A 674 -28.38 47.90 16.88
C GLY A 674 -28.60 47.82 18.40
N TYR A 675 -27.59 48.06 19.22
CA TYR A 675 -27.66 48.04 20.67
C TYR A 675 -27.30 49.40 21.30
N THR A 676 -27.64 49.61 22.55
CA THR A 676 -27.38 50.89 23.27
C THR A 676 -25.97 50.91 23.88
N SER A 677 -25.41 49.74 24.22
CA SER A 677 -24.02 49.65 24.70
C SER A 677 -23.39 48.32 24.33
N TYR A 678 -22.03 48.33 24.27
CA TYR A 678 -21.16 47.24 23.89
C TYR A 678 -20.03 47.07 24.89
N LEU A 679 -19.62 45.85 25.16
CA LEU A 679 -18.43 45.55 25.94
C LEU A 679 -17.77 44.28 25.45
N TRP A 680 -16.64 44.40 24.74
CA TRP A 680 -15.83 43.30 24.27
C TRP A 680 -14.92 42.78 25.37
N SER A 681 -14.52 41.51 25.25
CA SER A 681 -13.52 40.89 26.13
C SER A 681 -12.13 41.54 26.05
N THR A 682 -11.86 42.32 25.02
CA THR A 682 -10.67 43.16 24.87
C THR A 682 -10.73 44.50 25.64
N GLY A 683 -11.89 44.84 26.28
CA GLY A 683 -12.15 46.12 26.92
C GLY A 683 -12.71 47.19 25.98
N SER A 684 -12.86 46.89 24.67
CA SER A 684 -13.47 47.83 23.72
C SER A 684 -14.99 47.96 24.00
N VAL A 685 -15.50 49.19 23.92
CA VAL A 685 -16.92 49.57 24.04
C VAL A 685 -17.54 50.00 22.70
N SER A 686 -16.80 49.78 21.59
CA SER A 686 -17.28 50.10 20.24
C SER A 686 -18.17 49.01 19.69
N ASN A 687 -19.06 49.36 18.79
CA ASN A 687 -19.90 48.40 18.05
C ASN A 687 -19.11 47.60 16.99
N ASN A 688 -17.82 47.92 16.82
CA ASN A 688 -16.92 47.23 15.92
C ASN A 688 -15.59 46.89 16.61
N ILE A 689 -14.93 45.87 16.15
CA ILE A 689 -13.59 45.44 16.60
C ILE A 689 -12.80 44.82 15.44
N SER A 690 -11.49 45.15 15.41
CA SER A 690 -10.54 44.52 14.46
C SER A 690 -9.63 43.52 15.18
N ILE A 691 -9.65 42.28 14.77
CA ILE A 691 -8.97 41.18 15.43
C ILE A 691 -7.85 40.64 14.55
N SER A 692 -6.61 40.58 15.04
CA SER A 692 -5.42 40.06 14.37
C SER A 692 -4.81 38.83 15.02
N VAL A 693 -5.34 38.40 16.15
CA VAL A 693 -4.85 37.25 16.93
C VAL A 693 -5.96 36.22 17.08
N ALA A 694 -5.61 34.95 16.87
CA ALA A 694 -6.54 33.86 17.10
C ALA A 694 -6.86 33.72 18.60
N GLY A 695 -8.11 33.46 18.93
CA GLY A 695 -8.56 33.38 20.32
C GLY A 695 -10.08 33.47 20.46
N ASN A 696 -10.55 33.51 21.69
CA ASN A 696 -11.97 33.65 22.01
C ASN A 696 -12.28 35.10 22.34
N TYR A 697 -13.24 35.68 21.65
CA TYR A 697 -13.69 37.07 21.86
C TYR A 697 -15.16 37.08 22.26
N TYR A 698 -15.43 37.75 23.34
CA TYR A 698 -16.81 37.90 23.89
C TYR A 698 -17.29 39.30 23.69
N LEU A 699 -18.54 39.45 23.37
CA LEU A 699 -19.23 40.72 23.34
C LEU A 699 -20.48 40.67 24.24
N THR A 700 -20.58 41.63 25.16
CA THR A 700 -21.82 41.90 25.93
C THR A 700 -22.46 43.13 25.33
N VAL A 701 -23.73 43.04 25.02
CA VAL A 701 -24.54 44.17 24.48
C VAL A 701 -25.72 44.46 25.37
N THR A 702 -26.22 45.69 25.37
CA THR A 702 -27.43 46.12 26.05
C THR A 702 -28.39 46.74 25.03
N ASP A 703 -29.69 46.38 25.09
CA ASP A 703 -30.69 46.93 24.20
C ASP A 703 -31.36 48.22 24.73
N PHE A 704 -32.35 48.74 23.98
CA PHE A 704 -33.07 49.97 24.34
C PHE A 704 -33.98 49.79 25.57
N ASN A 705 -34.21 48.57 26.05
CA ASN A 705 -35.00 48.22 27.22
C ASN A 705 -34.13 47.89 28.45
N ASN A 706 -32.84 48.14 28.37
CA ASN A 706 -31.81 47.81 29.38
C ASN A 706 -31.61 46.31 29.62
N CYS A 707 -31.91 45.44 28.65
CA CYS A 707 -31.61 44.04 28.74
C CYS A 707 -30.20 43.77 28.22
N THR A 708 -29.43 42.90 28.90
CA THR A 708 -28.05 42.57 28.53
C THR A 708 -27.92 41.16 27.94
N GLY A 709 -27.20 41.04 26.83
CA GLY A 709 -26.87 39.76 26.23
C GLY A 709 -25.35 39.65 26.02
N ARG A 710 -24.86 38.44 25.96
CA ARG A 710 -23.42 38.14 25.73
C ARG A 710 -23.26 37.03 24.72
N ASP A 711 -22.36 37.21 23.76
CA ASP A 711 -22.05 36.24 22.73
C ASP A 711 -20.53 36.06 22.57
N ILE A 712 -20.11 35.03 21.87
CA ILE A 712 -18.68 34.65 21.68
C ILE A 712 -18.42 34.26 20.23
N ILE A 713 -17.26 34.70 19.72
CA ILE A 713 -16.67 34.17 18.49
C ILE A 713 -15.30 33.58 18.79
N ARG A 714 -15.03 32.41 18.21
CA ARG A 714 -13.73 31.72 18.31
C ARG A 714 -13.02 31.77 16.99
N LEU A 715 -11.82 32.32 17.03
CA LEU A 715 -10.97 32.43 15.86
C LEU A 715 -9.82 31.43 15.98
N GLN A 716 -9.78 30.45 15.09
CA GLN A 716 -8.70 29.45 15.04
C GLN A 716 -7.66 29.87 14.01
N ARG A 717 -6.37 29.64 14.35
CA ARG A 717 -5.28 29.93 13.43
C ARG A 717 -5.32 28.94 12.26
N ASN A 718 -5.41 29.45 11.05
CA ASN A 718 -5.33 28.64 9.84
C ASN A 718 -4.20 29.15 8.95
N ASN A 719 -3.41 28.22 8.46
CA ASN A 719 -2.34 28.50 7.51
C ASN A 719 -2.91 28.43 6.09
N CYS A 720 -3.44 29.53 5.63
CA CYS A 720 -3.87 29.65 4.24
C CYS A 720 -2.63 29.74 3.35
N ILE A 721 -2.22 28.59 2.82
CA ILE A 721 -1.11 28.51 1.89
C ILE A 721 -1.67 28.71 0.49
N SER A 722 -1.15 29.70 -0.19
CA SER A 722 -1.47 29.97 -1.58
C SER A 722 -0.23 29.69 -2.42
N ILE A 723 -0.34 28.75 -3.32
CA ILE A 723 0.66 28.45 -4.35
C ILE A 723 0.05 28.73 -5.71
N GLY A 724 0.76 29.46 -6.55
CA GLY A 724 0.43 29.66 -7.95
C GLY A 724 1.20 28.65 -8.81
N ILE A 725 0.50 27.73 -9.46
CA ILE A 725 1.13 26.75 -10.35
C ILE A 725 0.70 27.10 -11.78
N PRO A 726 1.64 27.43 -12.68
CA PRO A 726 1.33 27.66 -14.08
C PRO A 726 0.73 26.41 -14.73
N ASN A 727 -0.24 26.55 -15.59
CA ASN A 727 -0.81 25.46 -16.35
C ASN A 727 -0.16 25.23 -17.73
N ALA A 728 0.66 26.18 -18.17
CA ALA A 728 1.44 26.09 -19.41
C ALA A 728 2.72 26.95 -19.30
N PHE A 729 3.71 26.63 -20.12
CA PHE A 729 4.92 27.46 -20.27
C PHE A 729 5.50 27.31 -21.68
N THR A 730 6.29 28.30 -22.09
CA THR A 730 6.83 28.42 -23.45
C THR A 730 8.32 28.76 -23.40
N PRO A 731 9.23 27.77 -23.42
CA PRO A 731 10.67 28.00 -23.37
C PRO A 731 11.21 28.46 -24.73
N ASN A 732 10.91 29.71 -25.07
CA ASN A 732 11.32 30.36 -26.31
C ASN A 732 12.41 31.39 -26.07
N ASN A 733 12.88 31.55 -24.82
CA ASN A 733 13.93 32.43 -24.35
C ASN A 733 13.61 33.93 -24.52
N ASP A 734 12.33 34.30 -24.42
CA ASP A 734 11.84 35.68 -24.43
C ASP A 734 11.80 36.36 -23.05
N GLY A 735 12.12 35.63 -22.01
CA GLY A 735 12.11 36.04 -20.60
C GLY A 735 10.77 35.88 -19.89
N TRP A 736 9.73 35.39 -20.59
CA TRP A 736 8.40 35.19 -20.03
C TRP A 736 7.97 33.69 -20.13
N ASN A 737 7.67 33.08 -19.00
CA ASN A 737 7.24 31.68 -18.93
C ASN A 737 8.18 30.68 -19.60
N ASP A 738 9.47 30.97 -19.65
CA ASP A 738 10.49 30.09 -20.24
C ASP A 738 10.72 28.82 -19.42
N VAL A 739 10.28 28.79 -18.18
CA VAL A 739 10.42 27.67 -17.32
C VAL A 739 9.13 27.39 -16.56
N PHE A 740 8.78 26.13 -16.43
CA PHE A 740 7.71 25.74 -15.51
C PHE A 740 8.23 25.80 -14.07
N LYS A 741 7.73 26.77 -13.32
CA LYS A 741 8.09 27.00 -11.92
C LYS A 741 6.90 27.47 -11.11
N PRO A 742 6.55 26.81 -10.02
CA PRO A 742 5.52 27.28 -9.10
C PRO A 742 5.92 28.59 -8.43
N GLY A 743 4.96 29.48 -8.26
CA GLY A 743 5.12 30.69 -7.48
C GLY A 743 4.62 30.49 -6.06
N PHE A 744 5.45 30.82 -5.06
CA PHE A 744 5.06 30.76 -3.66
C PHE A 744 4.86 32.18 -3.12
N TYR A 745 3.76 32.41 -2.42
CA TYR A 745 3.46 33.65 -1.73
C TYR A 745 3.95 33.69 -0.28
N GLN A 746 4.67 32.62 0.13
CA GLN A 746 5.23 32.45 1.46
C GLN A 746 6.60 31.76 1.40
N THR A 747 7.36 31.84 2.51
CA THR A 747 8.66 31.16 2.61
C THR A 747 8.48 29.64 2.72
N VAL A 748 9.17 28.94 1.87
CA VAL A 748 9.21 27.46 1.79
C VAL A 748 10.54 27.00 2.37
N VAL A 749 10.50 26.04 3.29
CA VAL A 749 11.69 25.48 3.98
C VAL A 749 12.23 24.26 3.26
N GLN A 750 11.35 23.43 2.75
CA GLN A 750 11.70 22.29 1.91
C GLN A 750 10.80 22.28 0.68
N TYR A 751 11.37 21.91 -0.44
CA TYR A 751 10.68 21.90 -1.71
C TYR A 751 11.17 20.76 -2.59
N THR A 752 10.28 20.17 -3.30
CA THR A 752 10.60 19.22 -4.37
C THR A 752 9.58 19.37 -5.49
N CYS A 753 10.05 19.59 -6.69
CA CYS A 753 9.23 19.57 -7.90
C CYS A 753 9.76 18.54 -8.87
N ILE A 754 8.88 17.69 -9.34
CA ILE A 754 9.21 16.60 -10.27
C ILE A 754 8.29 16.70 -11.47
N ILE A 755 8.83 16.55 -12.68
CA ILE A 755 8.07 16.52 -13.92
C ILE A 755 8.24 15.15 -14.59
N PHE A 756 7.15 14.66 -15.12
CA PHE A 756 7.07 13.37 -15.80
C PHE A 756 6.54 13.55 -17.22
N ASN A 757 7.08 12.79 -18.15
CA ASN A 757 6.53 12.72 -19.49
C ASN A 757 5.27 11.80 -19.54
N ARG A 758 4.63 11.70 -20.70
CA ARG A 758 3.40 10.89 -20.90
C ARG A 758 3.59 9.37 -20.64
N TYR A 759 4.82 8.91 -20.51
CA TYR A 759 5.15 7.51 -20.25
C TYR A 759 5.48 7.28 -18.78
N GLY A 760 5.37 8.32 -17.93
CA GLY A 760 5.70 8.26 -16.52
C GLY A 760 7.19 8.37 -16.18
N GLU A 761 8.04 8.63 -17.18
CA GLU A 761 9.48 8.83 -16.96
C GLU A 761 9.72 10.21 -16.35
N LYS A 762 10.51 10.26 -15.28
CA LYS A 762 10.92 11.51 -14.63
C LYS A 762 11.93 12.24 -15.52
N ILE A 763 11.55 13.42 -16.03
CA ILE A 763 12.35 14.22 -16.96
C ILE A 763 12.97 15.45 -16.29
N PHE A 764 12.49 15.84 -15.12
CA PHE A 764 13.04 16.93 -14.34
C PHE A 764 12.79 16.71 -12.85
N GLU A 765 13.74 17.07 -12.01
CA GLU A 765 13.57 17.18 -10.57
C GLU A 765 14.41 18.34 -10.04
N THR A 766 13.84 19.13 -9.14
CA THR A 766 14.56 20.14 -8.38
C THR A 766 14.05 20.20 -6.94
N ARG A 767 14.96 20.51 -6.03
CA ARG A 767 14.65 20.88 -4.64
C ARG A 767 14.85 22.36 -4.36
N ASP A 768 15.26 23.08 -5.36
CA ASP A 768 15.46 24.52 -5.33
C ASP A 768 14.22 25.17 -5.95
N TYR A 769 13.38 25.81 -5.14
CA TYR A 769 12.14 26.45 -5.59
C TYR A 769 12.37 27.67 -6.50
N THR A 770 13.64 28.12 -6.66
CA THR A 770 14.01 29.17 -7.61
C THR A 770 14.22 28.64 -9.02
N LYS A 771 14.42 27.31 -9.16
CA LYS A 771 14.66 26.63 -10.44
C LYS A 771 13.38 26.04 -11.00
N GLY A 772 13.19 26.19 -12.30
CA GLY A 772 12.08 25.60 -13.05
C GLY A 772 12.58 24.68 -14.17
N TRP A 773 11.66 23.88 -14.69
CA TRP A 773 11.92 23.06 -15.87
C TRP A 773 11.81 23.90 -17.15
N ASP A 774 12.84 23.86 -17.95
CA ASP A 774 13.02 24.64 -19.21
C ASP A 774 12.51 23.89 -20.45
N GLY A 775 11.74 22.82 -20.28
CA GLY A 775 11.23 22.02 -21.41
C GLY A 775 12.27 21.13 -22.06
N THR A 776 13.47 20.98 -21.45
CA THR A 776 14.50 20.07 -21.96
C THR A 776 14.67 18.87 -21.04
N PHE A 777 15.21 17.80 -21.59
CA PHE A 777 15.67 16.64 -20.85
C PHE A 777 16.99 16.14 -21.43
N LYS A 778 18.03 16.10 -20.61
CA LYS A 778 19.40 15.75 -21.02
C LYS A 778 19.90 16.59 -22.20
N GLY A 779 19.59 17.89 -22.14
CA GLY A 779 19.99 18.84 -23.16
C GLY A 779 19.22 18.73 -24.48
N LYS A 780 18.15 17.92 -24.53
CA LYS A 780 17.29 17.81 -25.71
C LYS A 780 15.91 18.37 -25.42
N ASN A 781 15.41 19.17 -26.35
CA ASN A 781 14.05 19.70 -26.29
C ASN A 781 13.03 18.57 -26.22
N GLN A 782 12.11 18.65 -25.27
CA GLN A 782 11.00 17.73 -25.15
C GLN A 782 9.87 18.13 -26.11
N PRO A 783 9.09 17.16 -26.63
CA PRO A 783 7.97 17.43 -27.52
C PRO A 783 6.94 18.38 -26.90
N VAL A 784 6.30 19.20 -27.69
CA VAL A 784 5.12 19.98 -27.27
C VAL A 784 4.03 19.00 -26.79
N GLY A 785 3.44 19.29 -25.64
CA GLY A 785 2.42 18.44 -25.06
C GLY A 785 2.29 18.59 -23.55
N THR A 786 1.44 17.76 -22.98
CA THR A 786 1.13 17.77 -21.56
C THR A 786 2.09 16.88 -20.78
N TYR A 787 2.61 17.41 -19.69
CA TYR A 787 3.52 16.76 -18.75
C TYR A 787 2.91 16.75 -17.36
N ALA A 788 3.03 15.66 -16.65
CA ALA A 788 2.57 15.59 -15.28
C ALA A 788 3.61 16.17 -14.32
N TYR A 789 3.15 16.82 -13.26
CA TYR A 789 4.03 17.27 -12.20
C TYR A 789 3.56 16.80 -10.83
N ARG A 790 4.53 16.69 -9.94
CA ARG A 790 4.33 16.51 -8.51
C ARG A 790 5.17 17.54 -7.77
N ILE A 791 4.53 18.34 -6.94
CA ILE A 791 5.17 19.37 -6.14
C ILE A 791 4.88 19.08 -4.67
N VAL A 792 5.93 18.92 -3.89
CA VAL A 792 5.84 18.77 -2.43
C VAL A 792 6.65 19.88 -1.79
N PHE A 793 6.07 20.55 -0.82
CA PHE A 793 6.80 21.58 -0.08
C PHE A 793 6.38 21.64 1.39
N THR A 794 7.29 22.11 2.22
CA THR A 794 7.09 22.33 3.64
C THR A 794 7.21 23.83 3.93
N ASN A 795 6.25 24.39 4.62
CA ASN A 795 6.32 25.78 5.05
C ASN A 795 7.19 25.95 6.32
N ILE A 796 7.41 27.19 6.73
CA ILE A 796 8.20 27.54 7.93
C ILE A 796 7.64 26.97 9.24
N PHE A 797 6.40 26.46 9.22
CA PHE A 797 5.73 25.87 10.38
C PHE A 797 5.76 24.34 10.37
N GLY A 798 6.42 23.70 9.40
CA GLY A 798 6.56 22.26 9.29
C GLY A 798 5.39 21.55 8.59
N TYR A 799 4.39 22.26 8.06
CA TYR A 799 3.29 21.66 7.31
C TYR A 799 3.74 21.31 5.90
N VAL A 800 3.55 20.05 5.55
CA VAL A 800 3.83 19.51 4.22
C VAL A 800 2.57 19.63 3.35
N THR A 801 2.73 20.15 2.17
CA THR A 801 1.66 20.22 1.16
C THR A 801 2.13 19.57 -0.12
N GLU A 802 1.30 18.75 -0.69
CA GLU A 802 1.53 18.08 -1.99
C GLU A 802 0.50 18.54 -3.02
N ASN A 803 0.96 18.90 -4.20
CA ASN A 803 0.15 19.27 -5.35
C ASN A 803 0.59 18.46 -6.58
N ASN A 804 -0.34 17.76 -7.17
CA ASN A 804 -0.15 16.97 -8.37
C ASN A 804 -1.02 17.55 -9.50
N GLY A 805 -0.51 17.58 -10.69
CA GLY A 805 -1.25 18.09 -11.84
C GLY A 805 -0.49 17.96 -13.16
N THR A 806 -0.94 18.71 -14.13
CA THR A 806 -0.33 18.71 -15.45
C THR A 806 0.02 20.11 -15.91
N VAL A 807 1.10 20.22 -16.68
CA VAL A 807 1.54 21.45 -17.33
C VAL A 807 1.69 21.21 -18.83
N LEU A 808 1.26 22.17 -19.61
CA LEU A 808 1.39 22.14 -21.06
C LEU A 808 2.69 22.83 -21.48
N LEU A 809 3.58 22.09 -22.13
CA LEU A 809 4.75 22.64 -22.80
C LEU A 809 4.35 23.08 -24.21
N LEU A 810 4.53 24.34 -24.48
CA LEU A 810 4.35 24.97 -25.80
C LEU A 810 5.70 25.45 -26.35
N ARG A 811 5.82 25.63 -27.64
CA ARG A 811 7.02 26.19 -28.27
C ARG A 811 6.62 27.01 -29.50
#